data_a87441fd5307ba449af28fa0551cb93e
#
_entry.id   a87441fd5307ba449af28fa0551cb93e
#
_cell.length_a   1.000
_cell.length_b   1.000
_cell.length_c   1.000
_cell.angle_alpha   90.00
_cell.angle_beta   90.00
_cell.angle_gamma   90.00
#
_symmetry.space_group_name_H-M   'P 1'
#
loop_
_entity.id
_entity.type
_entity.pdbx_description
1 polymer ?
#
loop_
_entity_poly.entity_id
_entity_poly.type
_entity_poly.pdbx_seq_one_letter_code
_entity_poly.pdbx_strand_id
1 'polypeptide(L)'
;MNDRREDSLTMHGRTLRKKSYRIIPLVLSLLLVMSTPISASASTRAVPNENADRWGTGASCPTYPHISGSYETIDRLESVAENEKEFVMKVQAGGHTLELFLTFPDTGGFRLNTNSKGYFEPAGNGKIVYQKSADGKVTMKAEDGTTVIFEQKDSGFRLSVCNGEGKRLFGITPGQIGFSFENGKVIKVRLELPLAEQESIYGSGERFNDYDQVGKRLLMWNVDVGYNRPYSSLADSEMWRGYKNIPILHSNRGYTLFFNSYYSGSTDIGWTDSNKYTMEFQGPDFDFYVWTGTPKENLADYAGLTGTTLVLPKWAFSYIPGQHSSVWNSYGGSMLGTILKMQQGFKELGTPNIAAAYCEGADITDAKIYNALKKTGTRLLTWNPPDHNVNTMKGFLPGVDTLDLPITKSMTNPVSDVGCFVDFTDPLAKTMITNRVGNYARVGWAGGLLDFGELIPLRALFRGNGTTGEEMHNMFPYWVGKVYHEVMDETTVDGGVTFSRAGCAGAQSYTAFFTGDQYTGTYGMSRQLIAGLSGSASGLTMWGADLGGLDGTPSDEMYARSMEFSAFQPIMRAHGTSSRFPWDYGTVGKKTYQKYYWLRENLVDKIYSSNISSSKTGLPLTVALNMEYPNVQEYDGLYTTYIFCDDFLVTPVIEEQSYLYDVTFPTGSWYGLENGEKVEGGETKKVEAPVDFIPVYIKAGAAIPVKIGESLKLADSMQDVDTTEALIVTIPDEERESQFWKDEDTCVTYTSTRVDDSTFAINAGEGNDAIAVILKGSASYGVTVDGTKLERLYSQPISKGQAGYYCRDNGQTIINIGNNDWKQIEISLGEFKLENLMKDATVNNEKLQTTIDGDYETIYAISTKESEQDLIYELKKATAVETIKVKWTSVYAEKYKVSISSDGNNWKEVLNEEEGYGGIKVIDAEAENVKYIKIHDVERKTGIIPVLYEVEAYGAADEEHVSGNLVQQLENFLWDVLHGDLEKSYVIIIFSIAVLTIAVSAIVIVVLRKKKQNKMHATKEE
;
A
#
# COMPACT_ATOMS: atom_id res chain seq x y z
N MET A 1 52.68 -6.36 21.46
CA MET A 1 51.51 -7.16 21.06
C MET A 1 50.86 -6.57 19.81
N ASN A 2 51.56 -5.77 19.02
CA ASN A 2 50.99 -5.08 17.85
C ASN A 2 51.65 -5.42 16.51
N ASP A 3 52.36 -6.55 16.44
CA ASP A 3 53.15 -6.88 15.25
C ASP A 3 52.74 -8.19 14.54
N ARG A 4 51.47 -8.59 14.69
CA ARG A 4 50.95 -9.81 14.04
C ARG A 4 49.76 -9.63 13.10
N ARG A 5 49.35 -8.41 12.78
CA ARG A 5 48.18 -8.17 11.92
C ARG A 5 48.48 -7.77 10.48
N GLU A 6 49.67 -7.25 10.16
CA GLU A 6 49.99 -6.85 8.79
C GLU A 6 50.50 -7.98 7.91
N ASP A 7 51.14 -8.99 8.49
CA ASP A 7 51.67 -10.15 7.72
C ASP A 7 50.57 -11.14 7.27
N SER A 8 49.35 -11.06 7.82
CA SER A 8 48.27 -11.98 7.45
C SER A 8 47.49 -11.57 6.17
N LEU A 9 47.51 -10.29 5.83
CA LEU A 9 46.81 -9.79 4.65
C LEU A 9 47.56 -9.99 3.34
N THR A 10 48.90 -9.96 3.38
CA THR A 10 49.75 -10.21 2.22
C THR A 10 49.93 -11.70 1.88
N MET A 11 49.74 -12.58 2.83
CA MET A 11 49.77 -14.04 2.60
C MET A 11 48.48 -14.60 2.04
N HIS A 12 47.33 -13.98 2.30
CA HIS A 12 46.03 -14.43 1.73
C HIS A 12 45.90 -14.15 0.24
N GLY A 13 46.48 -13.08 -0.27
CA GLY A 13 46.46 -12.75 -1.68
C GLY A 13 47.26 -13.69 -2.57
N ARG A 14 48.33 -14.29 -2.06
CA ARG A 14 49.14 -15.26 -2.80
C ARG A 14 48.61 -16.70 -2.73
N THR A 15 47.87 -17.05 -1.70
CA THR A 15 47.29 -18.38 -1.53
C THR A 15 46.01 -18.55 -2.36
N LEU A 16 45.23 -17.48 -2.55
CA LEU A 16 44.06 -17.51 -3.40
C LEU A 16 44.34 -17.61 -4.89
N ARG A 17 45.42 -17.00 -5.40
CA ARG A 17 45.84 -17.15 -6.79
C ARG A 17 46.32 -18.56 -7.15
N LYS A 18 46.95 -19.30 -6.20
CA LYS A 18 47.34 -20.70 -6.44
C LYS A 18 46.20 -21.72 -6.31
N LYS A 19 45.13 -21.39 -5.59
CA LYS A 19 43.97 -22.25 -5.47
C LYS A 19 42.98 -22.09 -6.64
N SER A 20 42.88 -20.91 -7.27
CA SER A 20 42.02 -20.70 -8.42
C SER A 20 42.42 -21.49 -9.68
N TYR A 21 43.70 -21.73 -9.92
CA TYR A 21 44.13 -22.52 -11.04
C TYR A 21 43.90 -24.04 -10.89
N ARG A 22 43.54 -24.55 -9.71
CA ARG A 22 43.15 -25.96 -9.51
C ARG A 22 41.64 -26.17 -9.46
N ILE A 23 40.88 -25.12 -9.27
CA ILE A 23 39.41 -25.19 -9.23
C ILE A 23 38.82 -25.03 -10.64
N ILE A 24 39.47 -24.25 -11.51
CA ILE A 24 39.00 -24.04 -12.89
C ILE A 24 38.80 -25.34 -13.70
N PRO A 25 39.63 -26.36 -13.64
CA PRO A 25 39.37 -27.63 -14.31
C PRO A 25 38.22 -28.42 -13.69
N LEU A 26 37.98 -28.26 -12.38
CA LEU A 26 36.87 -28.97 -11.73
C LEU A 26 35.52 -28.28 -11.99
N VAL A 27 35.49 -26.96 -12.09
CA VAL A 27 34.30 -26.19 -12.44
C VAL A 27 33.99 -26.35 -13.95
N LEU A 28 35.02 -26.38 -14.82
CA LEU A 28 34.83 -26.69 -16.24
C LEU A 28 34.39 -28.14 -16.45
N SER A 29 34.89 -29.11 -15.70
CA SER A 29 34.42 -30.49 -15.78
C SER A 29 33.01 -30.67 -15.26
N LEU A 30 32.60 -29.92 -14.23
CA LEU A 30 31.19 -29.85 -13.79
C LEU A 30 30.29 -29.14 -14.81
N LEU A 31 30.77 -28.04 -15.42
CA LEU A 31 30.05 -27.36 -16.51
C LEU A 31 29.99 -28.17 -17.80
N LEU A 32 31.02 -28.98 -18.14
CA LEU A 32 30.97 -29.90 -19.26
C LEU A 32 30.07 -31.11 -18.99
N VAL A 33 29.95 -31.57 -17.76
CA VAL A 33 28.97 -32.61 -17.39
C VAL A 33 27.53 -32.07 -17.40
N MET A 34 27.36 -30.75 -17.19
CA MET A 34 26.05 -30.10 -17.31
C MET A 34 25.69 -29.69 -18.77
N SER A 35 26.67 -29.63 -19.70
CA SER A 35 26.46 -29.28 -21.09
C SER A 35 26.36 -30.49 -22.03
N THR A 36 26.54 -31.70 -21.56
CA THR A 36 26.05 -32.84 -22.27
C THR A 36 24.52 -32.77 -22.27
N PRO A 37 23.82 -32.81 -23.42
CA PRO A 37 22.41 -33.06 -23.41
C PRO A 37 22.24 -34.32 -22.57
N ILE A 38 21.63 -34.22 -21.41
CA ILE A 38 21.11 -35.36 -20.70
C ILE A 38 20.13 -35.93 -21.72
N SER A 39 20.57 -36.90 -22.49
CA SER A 39 19.66 -37.77 -23.23
C SER A 39 18.68 -38.17 -22.11
N ALA A 40 17.46 -37.70 -22.22
CA ALA A 40 16.41 -38.04 -21.30
C ALA A 40 16.31 -39.55 -21.36
N SER A 41 17.11 -40.26 -20.52
CA SER A 41 16.79 -41.61 -20.17
C SER A 41 15.42 -41.48 -19.57
N ALA A 42 14.39 -41.83 -20.33
CA ALA A 42 13.03 -41.81 -19.87
C ALA A 42 13.04 -42.47 -18.48
N SER A 43 12.82 -41.72 -17.47
CA SER A 43 12.69 -42.27 -16.13
C SER A 43 11.55 -43.26 -16.24
N THR A 44 11.83 -44.53 -16.10
CA THR A 44 10.86 -45.62 -16.11
C THR A 44 10.05 -45.62 -14.81
N ARG A 45 10.13 -44.51 -14.07
CA ARG A 45 9.54 -44.39 -12.76
C ARG A 45 8.04 -44.18 -12.90
N ALA A 46 7.28 -45.21 -12.66
CA ALA A 46 5.82 -45.18 -12.69
C ALA A 46 5.21 -44.56 -11.43
N VAL A 47 6.00 -44.40 -10.34
CA VAL A 47 5.56 -43.89 -9.06
C VAL A 47 6.39 -42.66 -8.67
N PRO A 48 5.79 -41.61 -8.17
CA PRO A 48 6.49 -40.44 -7.68
C PRO A 48 7.55 -40.79 -6.64
N ASN A 49 8.70 -40.15 -6.72
CA ASN A 49 9.79 -40.36 -5.79
C ASN A 49 9.48 -39.61 -4.47
N GLU A 50 9.28 -40.31 -3.41
CA GLU A 50 9.05 -39.73 -2.07
C GLU A 50 10.24 -38.91 -1.57
N ASN A 51 11.45 -39.21 -2.09
CA ASN A 51 12.68 -38.50 -1.83
C ASN A 51 13.05 -37.55 -2.96
N ALA A 52 12.15 -37.35 -3.95
CA ALA A 52 12.38 -36.31 -4.93
C ALA A 52 12.54 -34.98 -4.21
N ASP A 53 13.64 -34.30 -4.49
CA ASP A 53 13.92 -33.01 -3.92
C ASP A 53 12.72 -32.10 -4.17
N ARG A 54 12.13 -31.63 -3.09
CA ARG A 54 10.97 -30.72 -3.05
C ARG A 54 11.16 -29.52 -4.01
N TRP A 55 12.38 -29.07 -4.10
CA TRP A 55 12.78 -27.92 -4.87
C TRP A 55 13.14 -28.26 -6.33
N GLY A 56 12.76 -29.44 -6.78
CA GLY A 56 13.02 -29.85 -8.13
C GLY A 56 14.51 -30.00 -8.40
N THR A 57 15.02 -31.17 -8.09
CA THR A 57 16.28 -31.74 -8.54
C THR A 57 17.01 -30.93 -9.61
N GLY A 58 17.88 -30.05 -9.20
CA GLY A 58 18.71 -29.27 -10.12
C GLY A 58 17.96 -28.38 -11.09
N ALA A 59 16.65 -28.37 -11.00
CA ALA A 59 15.77 -27.45 -11.70
C ALA A 59 15.17 -26.44 -10.71
N SER A 60 15.97 -26.01 -9.79
CA SER A 60 15.64 -24.96 -8.82
C SER A 60 15.22 -23.63 -9.47
N CYS A 61 15.48 -23.45 -10.71
CA CYS A 61 14.82 -22.51 -11.59
C CYS A 61 14.73 -23.26 -12.93
N PRO A 62 13.53 -23.56 -13.45
CA PRO A 62 13.41 -24.12 -14.79
C PRO A 62 14.23 -23.25 -15.71
N THR A 63 15.11 -23.87 -16.46
CA THR A 63 15.95 -23.16 -17.41
C THR A 63 15.04 -22.28 -18.25
N TYR A 64 15.21 -20.99 -18.13
CA TYR A 64 14.48 -20.02 -18.92
C TYR A 64 14.62 -20.37 -20.39
N PRO A 65 13.53 -20.59 -21.13
CA PRO A 65 13.62 -20.89 -22.55
C PRO A 65 14.14 -19.63 -23.25
N HIS A 66 15.39 -19.73 -23.75
CA HIS A 66 15.99 -18.63 -24.48
C HIS A 66 15.15 -18.26 -25.69
N ILE A 67 14.69 -17.02 -25.73
CA ILE A 67 14.09 -16.46 -26.92
C ILE A 67 15.22 -16.02 -27.85
N SER A 68 15.75 -16.94 -28.58
CA SER A 68 16.75 -16.68 -29.61
C SER A 68 16.24 -17.21 -30.94
N GLY A 69 16.63 -16.61 -32.04
CA GLY A 69 16.34 -17.04 -33.39
C GLY A 69 15.91 -15.90 -34.31
N SER A 70 15.87 -16.21 -35.60
CA SER A 70 15.40 -15.28 -36.63
C SER A 70 13.88 -15.25 -36.67
N TYR A 71 13.34 -14.10 -37.00
CA TYR A 71 11.93 -13.91 -37.27
C TYR A 71 11.74 -13.63 -38.76
N GLU A 72 10.75 -14.27 -39.32
CA GLU A 72 10.19 -13.91 -40.62
C GLU A 72 9.12 -12.87 -40.39
N THR A 73 9.34 -11.64 -40.87
CA THR A 73 8.33 -10.57 -40.79
C THR A 73 7.32 -10.73 -41.93
N ILE A 74 6.16 -10.10 -41.76
CA ILE A 74 5.18 -10.04 -42.84
C ILE A 74 5.80 -9.28 -44.03
N ASP A 75 5.90 -9.93 -45.17
CA ASP A 75 6.48 -9.39 -46.37
C ASP A 75 5.43 -8.95 -47.41
N ARG A 76 4.21 -9.50 -47.36
CA ARG A 76 3.15 -9.20 -48.31
C ARG A 76 1.75 -9.36 -47.73
N LEU A 77 0.87 -8.42 -48.06
CA LEU A 77 -0.57 -8.52 -47.93
C LEU A 77 -1.17 -9.14 -49.18
N GLU A 78 -1.82 -10.31 -49.06
CA GLU A 78 -2.47 -10.99 -50.17
C GLU A 78 -3.87 -10.46 -50.46
N SER A 79 -4.67 -10.35 -49.41
CA SER A 79 -6.07 -9.89 -49.51
C SER A 79 -6.58 -9.35 -48.18
N VAL A 80 -7.66 -8.59 -48.26
CA VAL A 80 -8.41 -8.11 -47.14
C VAL A 80 -9.86 -8.56 -47.35
N ALA A 81 -10.39 -9.21 -46.28
CA ALA A 81 -11.82 -9.46 -46.16
C ALA A 81 -12.37 -8.56 -45.07
N GLU A 82 -13.39 -7.79 -45.38
CA GLU A 82 -13.94 -6.80 -44.46
C GLU A 82 -15.45 -6.95 -44.35
N ASN A 83 -15.94 -6.91 -43.11
CA ASN A 83 -17.37 -6.77 -42.79
C ASN A 83 -17.53 -5.83 -41.58
N GLU A 84 -18.75 -5.53 -41.18
CA GLU A 84 -19.06 -4.61 -40.09
C GLU A 84 -18.60 -5.12 -38.68
N LYS A 85 -18.15 -6.38 -38.59
CA LYS A 85 -17.79 -7.01 -37.29
C LYS A 85 -16.32 -7.48 -37.26
N GLU A 86 -15.73 -7.74 -38.39
CA GLU A 86 -14.45 -8.38 -38.50
C GLU A 86 -13.66 -7.85 -39.70
N PHE A 87 -12.39 -7.61 -39.51
CA PHE A 87 -11.46 -7.19 -40.54
C PHE A 87 -10.30 -8.19 -40.62
N VAL A 88 -10.25 -9.00 -41.67
CA VAL A 88 -9.26 -10.08 -41.82
C VAL A 88 -8.25 -9.72 -42.91
N MET A 89 -6.99 -9.73 -42.56
CA MET A 89 -5.86 -9.55 -43.47
C MET A 89 -5.17 -10.89 -43.69
N LYS A 90 -5.19 -11.37 -44.89
CA LYS A 90 -4.42 -12.54 -45.32
C LYS A 90 -3.03 -12.08 -45.73
N VAL A 91 -2.00 -12.59 -45.06
CA VAL A 91 -0.62 -12.12 -45.18
C VAL A 91 0.36 -13.25 -45.40
N GLN A 92 1.53 -12.93 -45.99
CA GLN A 92 2.66 -13.83 -46.14
C GLN A 92 3.79 -13.42 -45.15
N ALA A 93 4.41 -14.43 -44.55
CA ALA A 93 5.63 -14.27 -43.75
C ALA A 93 6.53 -15.49 -43.97
N GLY A 94 7.76 -15.30 -44.50
CA GLY A 94 8.71 -16.37 -44.77
C GLY A 94 8.17 -17.51 -45.64
N GLY A 95 7.29 -17.21 -46.60
CA GLY A 95 6.67 -18.20 -47.47
C GLY A 95 5.45 -18.92 -46.86
N HIS A 96 5.05 -18.59 -45.65
CA HIS A 96 3.86 -19.10 -44.95
C HIS A 96 2.71 -18.10 -45.01
N THR A 97 1.49 -18.60 -45.26
CA THR A 97 0.27 -17.82 -45.26
C THR A 97 -0.33 -17.79 -43.86
N LEU A 98 -0.64 -16.60 -43.36
CA LEU A 98 -1.29 -16.35 -42.07
C LEU A 98 -2.52 -15.45 -42.27
N GLU A 99 -3.45 -15.51 -41.35
CA GLU A 99 -4.59 -14.59 -41.24
C GLU A 99 -4.46 -13.77 -39.98
N LEU A 100 -4.53 -12.44 -40.12
CA LEU A 100 -4.59 -11.49 -39.01
C LEU A 100 -6.00 -10.98 -38.89
N PHE A 101 -6.60 -11.22 -37.72
CA PHE A 101 -7.95 -10.77 -37.36
C PHE A 101 -7.83 -9.49 -36.58
N LEU A 102 -8.47 -8.44 -37.06
CA LEU A 102 -8.66 -7.20 -36.31
C LEU A 102 -10.13 -7.13 -35.87
N THR A 103 -10.35 -7.17 -34.58
CA THR A 103 -11.68 -7.16 -33.95
C THR A 103 -11.77 -6.08 -32.88
N PHE A 104 -13.00 -5.69 -32.51
CA PHE A 104 -13.26 -4.68 -31.48
C PHE A 104 -14.10 -5.33 -30.39
N PRO A 105 -13.51 -5.62 -29.22
CA PRO A 105 -14.20 -6.23 -28.11
C PRO A 105 -15.29 -5.32 -27.52
N ASP A 106 -16.25 -5.91 -26.83
CA ASP A 106 -17.25 -5.19 -26.04
C ASP A 106 -16.66 -4.51 -24.79
N THR A 107 -15.43 -4.89 -24.40
CA THR A 107 -14.63 -4.24 -23.36
C THR A 107 -13.85 -3.01 -23.86
N GLY A 108 -14.13 -2.51 -25.06
CA GLY A 108 -13.39 -1.39 -25.66
C GLY A 108 -12.10 -1.78 -26.37
N GLY A 109 -11.41 -0.79 -26.97
CA GLY A 109 -10.16 -0.99 -27.69
C GLY A 109 -10.29 -1.81 -28.98
N PHE A 110 -9.18 -2.44 -29.37
CA PHE A 110 -9.17 -3.42 -30.45
C PHE A 110 -8.23 -4.58 -30.11
N ARG A 111 -8.47 -5.72 -30.77
CA ARG A 111 -7.63 -6.91 -30.74
C ARG A 111 -7.06 -7.20 -32.12
N LEU A 112 -5.78 -7.55 -32.18
CA LEU A 112 -5.14 -8.06 -33.39
C LEU A 112 -4.50 -9.42 -33.09
N ASN A 113 -4.97 -10.49 -33.76
CA ASN A 113 -4.52 -11.84 -33.47
C ASN A 113 -4.43 -12.72 -34.73
N THR A 114 -3.71 -13.85 -34.63
CA THR A 114 -3.61 -14.88 -35.68
C THR A 114 -4.52 -16.06 -35.44
N ASN A 115 -5.19 -16.15 -34.31
CA ASN A 115 -6.10 -17.24 -33.95
C ASN A 115 -7.39 -16.63 -33.41
N SER A 116 -8.52 -17.27 -33.69
CA SER A 116 -9.83 -16.86 -33.19
C SER A 116 -10.04 -17.19 -31.71
N LYS A 117 -9.11 -17.89 -31.05
CA LYS A 117 -9.17 -18.25 -29.64
C LYS A 117 -7.87 -17.85 -28.94
N GLY A 118 -7.99 -17.19 -27.81
CA GLY A 118 -6.92 -16.83 -26.90
C GLY A 118 -7.20 -17.33 -25.48
N TYR A 119 -6.37 -16.96 -24.53
CA TYR A 119 -6.58 -17.29 -23.10
C TYR A 119 -7.74 -16.50 -22.52
N PHE A 120 -7.81 -15.22 -22.88
CA PHE A 120 -8.93 -14.35 -22.54
C PHE A 120 -9.67 -13.98 -23.80
N GLU A 121 -10.98 -14.19 -23.77
CA GLU A 121 -11.90 -13.88 -24.85
C GLU A 121 -12.94 -12.88 -24.37
N PRO A 122 -13.21 -11.82 -25.16
CA PRO A 122 -14.29 -10.89 -24.82
C PRO A 122 -15.64 -11.61 -24.85
N ALA A 123 -16.59 -11.15 -24.04
CA ALA A 123 -17.94 -11.71 -24.02
C ALA A 123 -18.71 -11.47 -25.34
N GLY A 124 -18.30 -10.43 -26.09
CA GLY A 124 -18.89 -10.08 -27.36
C GLY A 124 -18.04 -9.11 -28.19
N ASN A 125 -18.59 -8.70 -29.30
CA ASN A 125 -18.02 -7.63 -30.12
C ASN A 125 -18.70 -6.30 -29.77
N GLY A 126 -17.90 -5.27 -29.57
CA GLY A 126 -18.32 -3.88 -29.42
C GLY A 126 -18.90 -3.32 -30.72
N LYS A 127 -19.61 -2.23 -30.62
CA LYS A 127 -20.10 -1.50 -31.80
C LYS A 127 -18.97 -0.64 -32.37
N ILE A 128 -18.91 -0.60 -33.68
CA ILE A 128 -17.93 0.24 -34.39
C ILE A 128 -18.64 1.14 -35.42
N VAL A 129 -18.03 2.31 -35.61
CA VAL A 129 -18.33 3.15 -36.76
C VAL A 129 -17.32 2.83 -37.85
N TYR A 130 -17.80 2.19 -38.92
CA TYR A 130 -17.00 1.79 -40.08
C TYR A 130 -17.17 2.79 -41.21
N GLN A 131 -16.07 3.30 -41.74
CA GLN A 131 -16.06 4.25 -42.86
C GLN A 131 -14.96 3.90 -43.85
N LYS A 132 -15.32 3.82 -45.14
CA LYS A 132 -14.37 3.59 -46.25
C LYS A 132 -14.36 4.82 -47.13
N SER A 133 -13.19 5.43 -47.30
CA SER A 133 -12.97 6.60 -48.15
C SER A 133 -12.77 6.18 -49.64
N ALA A 134 -12.89 7.14 -50.53
CA ALA A 134 -12.75 6.90 -51.97
C ALA A 134 -11.35 6.41 -52.41
N ASP A 135 -10.31 6.72 -51.62
CA ASP A 135 -8.92 6.27 -51.80
C ASP A 135 -8.65 4.87 -51.20
N GLY A 136 -9.71 4.20 -50.67
CA GLY A 136 -9.63 2.84 -50.13
C GLY A 136 -9.17 2.77 -48.69
N LYS A 137 -8.96 3.89 -47.98
CA LYS A 137 -8.66 3.94 -46.56
C LYS A 137 -9.89 3.58 -45.75
N VAL A 138 -9.71 2.68 -44.76
CA VAL A 138 -10.76 2.21 -43.88
C VAL A 138 -10.54 2.77 -42.47
N THR A 139 -11.52 3.44 -41.91
CA THR A 139 -11.52 3.93 -40.55
C THR A 139 -12.54 3.14 -39.72
N MET A 140 -12.10 2.57 -38.63
CA MET A 140 -12.89 1.80 -37.67
C MET A 140 -12.75 2.48 -36.31
N LYS A 141 -13.85 2.92 -35.75
CA LYS A 141 -13.89 3.62 -34.46
C LYS A 141 -14.79 2.87 -33.50
N ALA A 142 -14.21 2.45 -32.36
CA ALA A 142 -14.91 1.83 -31.25
C ALA A 142 -15.72 2.85 -30.41
N GLU A 143 -16.59 2.35 -29.53
CA GLU A 143 -17.43 3.20 -28.66
C GLU A 143 -16.62 4.02 -27.66
N ASP A 144 -15.50 3.48 -27.14
CA ASP A 144 -14.54 4.15 -26.28
C ASP A 144 -13.73 5.27 -27.00
N GLY A 145 -13.91 5.40 -28.29
CA GLY A 145 -13.21 6.36 -29.13
C GLY A 145 -11.93 5.84 -29.77
N THR A 146 -11.42 4.68 -29.37
CA THR A 146 -10.28 4.03 -30.02
C THR A 146 -10.52 3.89 -31.53
N THR A 147 -9.59 4.44 -32.31
CA THR A 147 -9.76 4.49 -33.76
C THR A 147 -8.58 3.83 -34.45
N VAL A 148 -8.87 2.84 -35.28
CA VAL A 148 -7.88 2.19 -36.15
C VAL A 148 -8.15 2.59 -37.61
N ILE A 149 -7.10 3.09 -38.25
CA ILE A 149 -7.16 3.47 -39.67
C ILE A 149 -6.26 2.50 -40.47
N PHE A 150 -6.88 1.70 -41.31
CA PHE A 150 -6.18 0.83 -42.23
C PHE A 150 -5.94 1.56 -43.55
N GLU A 151 -4.70 1.50 -44.02
CA GLU A 151 -4.28 1.95 -45.36
C GLU A 151 -3.49 0.82 -46.03
N GLN A 152 -3.92 0.37 -47.21
CA GLN A 152 -3.12 -0.51 -48.04
C GLN A 152 -2.02 0.31 -48.73
N LYS A 153 -0.77 -0.13 -48.64
CA LYS A 153 0.38 0.52 -49.28
C LYS A 153 1.23 -0.52 -50.00
N ASP A 154 1.42 -0.35 -51.30
CA ASP A 154 2.19 -1.28 -52.15
C ASP A 154 1.76 -2.72 -51.92
N SER A 155 2.70 -3.59 -51.53
CA SER A 155 2.46 -4.98 -51.14
C SER A 155 2.08 -5.20 -49.69
N GLY A 156 2.01 -4.12 -48.89
CA GLY A 156 1.78 -4.19 -47.43
C GLY A 156 0.59 -3.34 -46.96
N PHE A 157 0.58 -3.01 -45.67
CA PHE A 157 -0.44 -2.18 -45.03
C PHE A 157 0.16 -1.28 -43.95
N ARG A 158 -0.63 -0.34 -43.50
CA ARG A 158 -0.42 0.44 -42.27
C ARG A 158 -1.70 0.47 -41.47
N LEU A 159 -1.60 0.12 -40.19
CA LEU A 159 -2.62 0.43 -39.19
C LEU A 159 -2.15 1.67 -38.42
N SER A 160 -2.94 2.72 -38.41
CA SER A 160 -2.68 3.89 -37.55
C SER A 160 -3.67 3.85 -36.38
N VAL A 161 -3.15 3.85 -35.16
CA VAL A 161 -3.93 3.85 -33.92
C VAL A 161 -4.04 5.29 -33.44
N CYS A 162 -5.28 5.73 -33.19
CA CYS A 162 -5.58 7.08 -32.71
C CYS A 162 -6.50 6.98 -31.48
N ASN A 163 -6.38 7.97 -30.58
CA ASN A 163 -7.27 8.13 -29.45
C ASN A 163 -8.64 8.72 -29.85
N GLY A 164 -9.53 8.88 -28.88
CA GLY A 164 -10.88 9.42 -29.05
C GLY A 164 -10.93 10.82 -29.69
N GLU A 165 -9.89 11.63 -29.54
CA GLU A 165 -9.73 12.97 -30.13
C GLU A 165 -9.18 12.91 -31.57
N GLY A 166 -8.82 11.73 -32.06
CA GLY A 166 -8.22 11.55 -33.39
C GLY A 166 -6.71 11.80 -33.43
N LYS A 167 -6.04 12.00 -32.30
CA LYS A 167 -4.58 12.11 -32.23
C LYS A 167 -3.96 10.74 -32.48
N ARG A 168 -3.05 10.65 -33.46
CA ARG A 168 -2.32 9.43 -33.72
C ARG A 168 -1.31 9.14 -32.61
N LEU A 169 -1.39 7.96 -32.02
CA LEU A 169 -0.50 7.47 -30.97
C LEU A 169 0.69 6.71 -31.55
N PHE A 170 0.43 5.70 -32.35
CA PHE A 170 1.47 4.91 -33.03
C PHE A 170 0.91 4.31 -34.33
N GLY A 171 1.74 3.55 -35.02
CA GLY A 171 1.33 2.78 -36.20
C GLY A 171 1.99 1.43 -36.24
N ILE A 172 1.29 0.45 -36.83
CA ILE A 172 1.75 -0.91 -37.04
C ILE A 172 1.89 -1.14 -38.56
N THR A 173 3.03 -1.68 -38.94
CA THR A 173 3.35 -2.02 -40.36
C THR A 173 3.79 -3.48 -40.43
N PRO A 174 3.75 -4.15 -41.59
CA PRO A 174 4.13 -5.55 -41.75
C PRO A 174 5.46 -5.93 -41.12
N GLY A 175 6.51 -5.12 -41.32
CA GLY A 175 7.84 -5.41 -40.78
C GLY A 175 7.98 -5.38 -39.24
N GLN A 176 6.95 -4.90 -38.54
CA GLN A 176 6.94 -4.86 -37.07
C GLN A 176 6.34 -6.13 -36.45
N ILE A 177 5.71 -6.99 -37.26
CA ILE A 177 5.13 -8.27 -36.82
C ILE A 177 6.00 -9.39 -37.37
N GLY A 178 6.50 -10.23 -36.45
CA GLY A 178 7.42 -11.31 -36.79
C GLY A 178 6.93 -12.66 -36.26
N PHE A 179 7.27 -13.72 -37.03
CA PHE A 179 6.96 -15.09 -36.69
C PHE A 179 8.20 -15.96 -36.85
N SER A 180 8.35 -16.96 -36.01
CA SER A 180 9.36 -18.01 -36.17
C SER A 180 8.65 -19.33 -36.43
N PHE A 181 9.15 -20.10 -37.38
CA PHE A 181 8.49 -21.33 -37.82
C PHE A 181 9.37 -22.55 -37.55
N GLU A 182 8.76 -23.62 -37.07
CA GLU A 182 9.35 -24.97 -37.05
C GLU A 182 8.37 -25.97 -37.64
N ASN A 183 8.83 -26.75 -38.60
CA ASN A 183 7.98 -27.71 -39.34
C ASN A 183 6.69 -27.09 -39.90
N GLY A 184 6.75 -25.84 -40.34
CA GLY A 184 5.61 -25.10 -40.91
C GLY A 184 4.59 -24.56 -39.86
N LYS A 185 4.89 -24.72 -38.59
CA LYS A 185 4.05 -24.16 -37.48
C LYS A 185 4.74 -22.97 -36.84
N VAL A 186 3.96 -21.98 -36.45
CA VAL A 186 4.46 -20.87 -35.63
C VAL A 186 4.85 -21.40 -34.26
N ILE A 187 6.06 -21.04 -33.82
CA ILE A 187 6.58 -21.40 -32.48
C ILE A 187 6.95 -20.19 -31.64
N LYS A 188 7.10 -19.01 -32.25
CA LYS A 188 7.37 -17.74 -31.58
C LYS A 188 6.75 -16.59 -32.35
N VAL A 189 6.40 -15.57 -31.63
CA VAL A 189 5.80 -14.35 -32.14
C VAL A 189 6.50 -13.12 -31.63
N ARG A 190 6.49 -12.03 -32.39
CA ARG A 190 7.11 -10.76 -32.04
C ARG A 190 6.29 -9.58 -32.52
N LEU A 191 6.20 -8.54 -31.66
CA LEU A 191 5.70 -7.22 -32.02
C LEU A 191 6.77 -6.18 -31.70
N GLU A 192 7.11 -5.30 -32.64
CA GLU A 192 7.96 -4.15 -32.45
C GLU A 192 7.12 -2.87 -32.61
N LEU A 193 7.21 -1.95 -31.68
CA LEU A 193 6.54 -0.64 -31.74
C LEU A 193 7.54 0.50 -31.51
N PRO A 194 7.33 1.67 -32.12
CA PRO A 194 8.18 2.82 -31.87
C PRO A 194 8.05 3.29 -30.44
N LEU A 195 9.16 3.58 -29.78
CA LEU A 195 9.24 4.29 -28.51
C LEU A 195 9.48 5.77 -28.82
N ALA A 196 8.58 6.64 -28.38
CA ALA A 196 8.71 8.07 -28.62
C ALA A 196 9.69 8.71 -27.61
N GLU A 197 10.24 9.86 -27.98
CA GLU A 197 11.02 10.66 -27.07
C GLU A 197 10.14 11.06 -25.85
N GLN A 198 10.67 10.95 -24.63
CA GLN A 198 9.96 11.22 -23.37
C GLN A 198 8.72 10.34 -23.13
N GLU A 199 8.62 9.21 -23.80
CA GLU A 199 7.61 8.22 -23.47
C GLU A 199 8.03 7.42 -22.24
N SER A 200 7.14 7.30 -21.26
CA SER A 200 7.27 6.44 -20.09
C SER A 200 6.36 5.23 -20.22
N ILE A 201 6.86 4.06 -19.82
CA ILE A 201 6.14 2.79 -19.90
C ILE A 201 6.16 2.13 -18.52
N TYR A 202 5.01 1.74 -18.01
CA TYR A 202 4.85 1.10 -16.70
C TYR A 202 3.87 -0.06 -16.76
N GLY A 203 3.76 -0.84 -15.66
CA GLY A 203 3.04 -2.12 -15.64
C GLY A 203 3.99 -3.31 -15.68
N SER A 204 3.72 -4.28 -16.52
CA SER A 204 4.48 -5.52 -16.72
C SER A 204 4.43 -6.54 -15.58
N GLY A 205 3.42 -6.45 -14.71
CA GLY A 205 3.34 -7.24 -13.49
C GLY A 205 4.17 -6.64 -12.35
N GLU A 206 4.57 -7.47 -11.40
CA GLU A 206 5.38 -7.07 -10.28
C GLU A 206 6.83 -6.79 -10.69
N ARG A 207 7.32 -5.59 -10.42
CA ARG A 207 8.69 -5.17 -10.73
C ARG A 207 9.40 -4.65 -9.48
N PHE A 208 10.71 -4.91 -9.41
CA PHE A 208 11.55 -4.54 -8.27
C PHE A 208 12.66 -3.55 -8.64
N ASN A 209 12.82 -3.24 -9.91
CA ASN A 209 13.84 -2.33 -10.42
C ASN A 209 13.43 -0.85 -10.26
N ASP A 210 12.60 -0.40 -11.17
CA ASP A 210 12.05 0.95 -11.24
C ASP A 210 10.56 0.88 -11.54
N TYR A 211 9.83 1.96 -11.31
CA TYR A 211 8.43 2.05 -11.70
C TYR A 211 8.29 2.30 -13.22
N ASP A 212 9.09 3.20 -13.79
CA ASP A 212 9.22 3.36 -15.24
C ASP A 212 10.17 2.30 -15.80
N GLN A 213 9.69 1.57 -16.79
CA GLN A 213 10.40 0.44 -17.40
C GLN A 213 11.20 0.81 -18.67
N VAL A 214 11.19 2.09 -19.08
CA VAL A 214 12.01 2.54 -20.22
C VAL A 214 13.50 2.33 -19.94
N GLY A 215 14.25 1.86 -20.94
CA GLY A 215 15.64 1.48 -20.80
C GLY A 215 15.86 0.13 -20.12
N LYS A 216 14.84 -0.72 -20.04
CA LYS A 216 14.92 -2.04 -19.39
C LYS A 216 14.56 -3.17 -20.36
N ARG A 217 15.07 -4.35 -20.06
CA ARG A 217 14.66 -5.62 -20.69
C ARG A 217 14.05 -6.52 -19.63
N LEU A 218 12.79 -6.88 -19.78
CA LEU A 218 12.00 -7.60 -18.80
C LEU A 218 11.82 -9.05 -19.21
N LEU A 219 12.02 -9.96 -18.25
CA LEU A 219 11.70 -11.36 -18.42
C LEU A 219 10.20 -11.57 -18.15
N MET A 220 9.48 -12.17 -19.11
CA MET A 220 8.08 -12.58 -18.97
C MET A 220 8.01 -14.08 -18.61
N TRP A 221 8.61 -14.44 -17.50
CA TRP A 221 8.67 -15.78 -16.94
C TRP A 221 8.75 -15.69 -15.43
N ASN A 222 7.78 -16.28 -14.74
CA ASN A 222 7.74 -16.24 -13.27
C ASN A 222 8.93 -17.00 -12.70
N VAL A 223 9.71 -16.36 -11.85
CA VAL A 223 10.88 -16.97 -11.23
C VAL A 223 10.97 -16.59 -9.76
N ASP A 224 11.52 -17.48 -8.95
CA ASP A 224 11.93 -17.16 -7.60
C ASP A 224 13.06 -16.14 -7.66
N VAL A 225 12.76 -14.90 -7.30
CA VAL A 225 13.74 -13.80 -7.33
C VAL A 225 14.74 -13.96 -6.19
N GLY A 226 14.32 -14.57 -5.08
CA GLY A 226 15.13 -14.82 -3.88
C GLY A 226 15.61 -13.56 -3.18
N TYR A 227 15.57 -13.57 -1.89
CA TYR A 227 15.88 -12.39 -1.07
C TYR A 227 17.38 -12.02 -1.03
N ASN A 228 18.29 -12.92 -1.41
CA ASN A 228 19.75 -12.71 -1.33
C ASN A 228 20.39 -12.12 -2.59
N ARG A 229 19.60 -11.71 -3.58
CA ARG A 229 20.18 -11.22 -4.83
C ARG A 229 19.59 -9.87 -5.14
N PRO A 230 20.43 -8.83 -5.22
CA PRO A 230 19.99 -7.64 -5.90
C PRO A 230 19.43 -8.11 -7.23
N TYR A 231 18.28 -7.63 -7.63
CA TYR A 231 17.51 -8.04 -8.81
C TYR A 231 18.31 -7.84 -10.09
N SER A 232 19.54 -8.33 -10.06
CA SER A 232 20.43 -8.37 -11.17
C SER A 232 19.95 -9.46 -12.12
N SER A 233 20.11 -9.19 -13.34
CA SER A 233 20.06 -10.06 -14.52
C SER A 233 20.36 -11.51 -14.19
N LEU A 234 19.63 -12.41 -14.82
CA LEU A 234 20.04 -13.78 -15.08
C LEU A 234 21.41 -13.81 -15.76
N ALA A 235 21.99 -15.00 -15.90
CA ALA A 235 23.29 -15.21 -16.50
C ALA A 235 23.49 -14.59 -17.91
N ASP A 236 22.41 -14.21 -18.56
CA ASP A 236 22.37 -13.38 -19.77
C ASP A 236 22.41 -11.88 -19.48
N SER A 237 22.82 -11.53 -18.31
CA SER A 237 23.23 -10.25 -17.78
C SER A 237 22.24 -9.06 -17.87
N GLU A 238 21.08 -9.15 -18.50
CA GLU A 238 20.39 -7.93 -18.93
C GLU A 238 18.86 -7.95 -18.78
N MET A 239 18.28 -9.02 -18.18
CA MET A 239 16.84 -9.15 -18.03
C MET A 239 16.38 -9.04 -16.57
N TRP A 240 15.45 -8.14 -16.32
CA TRP A 240 14.81 -7.98 -15.02
C TRP A 240 13.70 -9.01 -14.78
N ARG A 241 13.63 -9.55 -13.57
CA ARG A 241 12.78 -10.67 -13.17
C ARG A 241 11.66 -10.25 -12.23
N GLY A 242 10.63 -11.09 -12.10
CA GLY A 242 9.57 -10.95 -11.12
C GLY A 242 8.92 -12.29 -10.81
N TYR A 243 8.26 -12.37 -9.66
CA TYR A 243 7.41 -13.51 -9.30
C TYR A 243 6.09 -13.54 -10.09
N LYS A 244 5.63 -12.37 -10.55
CA LYS A 244 4.34 -12.16 -11.22
C LYS A 244 4.57 -11.35 -12.49
N ASN A 245 4.61 -12.03 -13.62
CA ASN A 245 4.83 -11.40 -14.91
C ASN A 245 3.51 -11.33 -15.66
N ILE A 246 3.06 -10.11 -15.97
CA ILE A 246 1.84 -9.83 -16.72
C ILE A 246 2.21 -8.94 -17.90
N PRO A 247 2.00 -9.38 -19.13
CA PRO A 247 2.45 -8.64 -20.32
C PRO A 247 1.49 -7.49 -20.68
N ILE A 248 1.23 -6.60 -19.70
CA ILE A 248 0.49 -5.36 -19.86
C ILE A 248 1.43 -4.17 -19.76
N LEU A 249 1.34 -3.22 -20.66
CA LEU A 249 2.16 -2.01 -20.74
C LEU A 249 1.26 -0.79 -20.88
N HIS A 250 1.39 0.16 -19.96
CA HIS A 250 0.76 1.47 -20.06
C HIS A 250 1.76 2.50 -20.54
N SER A 251 1.37 3.31 -21.52
CA SER A 251 2.15 4.45 -22.00
C SER A 251 1.55 5.76 -21.50
N ASN A 252 2.39 6.69 -21.04
CA ASN A 252 1.98 8.06 -20.71
C ASN A 252 1.43 8.84 -21.92
N ARG A 253 1.50 8.26 -23.13
CA ARG A 253 0.89 8.82 -24.35
C ARG A 253 -0.61 8.50 -24.49
N GLY A 254 -1.21 7.77 -23.55
CA GLY A 254 -2.64 7.48 -23.52
C GLY A 254 -3.03 6.21 -24.26
N TYR A 255 -2.24 5.16 -24.16
CA TYR A 255 -2.62 3.82 -24.61
C TYR A 255 -2.08 2.72 -23.70
N THR A 256 -2.72 1.57 -23.76
CA THR A 256 -2.32 0.36 -23.06
C THR A 256 -2.27 -0.80 -24.01
N LEU A 257 -1.24 -1.63 -23.87
CA LEU A 257 -1.06 -2.89 -24.62
C LEU A 257 -1.14 -4.06 -23.67
N PHE A 258 -1.81 -5.14 -24.07
CA PHE A 258 -1.79 -6.41 -23.37
C PHE A 258 -1.53 -7.55 -24.36
N PHE A 259 -0.46 -8.30 -24.13
CA PHE A 259 -0.18 -9.50 -24.92
C PHE A 259 -0.83 -10.70 -24.24
N ASN A 260 -1.83 -11.30 -24.88
CA ASN A 260 -2.65 -12.38 -24.32
C ASN A 260 -1.93 -13.73 -24.42
N SER A 261 -0.87 -13.91 -23.61
CA SER A 261 -0.05 -15.11 -23.61
C SER A 261 0.47 -15.46 -22.22
N TYR A 262 0.51 -16.74 -21.90
CA TYR A 262 1.19 -17.28 -20.71
C TYR A 262 2.53 -17.94 -21.03
N TYR A 263 2.89 -18.07 -22.26
CA TYR A 263 4.20 -18.57 -22.66
C TYR A 263 5.33 -17.66 -22.16
N SER A 264 6.53 -18.22 -22.08
CA SER A 264 7.70 -17.40 -21.76
C SER A 264 7.93 -16.33 -22.81
N GLY A 265 8.39 -15.18 -22.36
CA GLY A 265 8.62 -14.05 -23.23
C GLY A 265 9.67 -13.07 -22.70
N SER A 266 9.92 -12.06 -23.49
CA SER A 266 10.67 -10.89 -23.06
C SER A 266 10.05 -9.61 -23.61
N THR A 267 10.21 -8.54 -22.84
CA THR A 267 9.86 -7.19 -23.31
C THR A 267 11.10 -6.32 -23.20
N ASP A 268 11.60 -5.85 -24.31
CA ASP A 268 12.72 -4.93 -24.43
C ASP A 268 12.18 -3.53 -24.67
N ILE A 269 12.31 -2.64 -23.71
CA ILE A 269 11.74 -1.29 -23.74
C ILE A 269 12.87 -0.27 -23.88
N GLY A 270 13.37 -0.12 -25.10
CA GLY A 270 14.45 0.84 -25.38
C GLY A 270 15.83 0.42 -24.84
N TRP A 271 16.01 -0.81 -24.35
CA TRP A 271 17.31 -1.31 -23.90
C TRP A 271 18.26 -1.57 -25.08
N THR A 272 17.82 -2.36 -26.07
CA THR A 272 18.63 -2.69 -27.24
C THR A 272 18.60 -1.55 -28.26
N ASP A 273 17.47 -0.90 -28.45
CA ASP A 273 17.28 0.23 -29.37
C ASP A 273 16.37 1.27 -28.70
N SER A 274 16.92 2.40 -28.34
CA SER A 274 16.22 3.47 -27.61
C SER A 274 15.00 4.08 -28.33
N ASN A 275 14.80 3.76 -29.63
CA ASN A 275 13.68 4.29 -30.41
C ASN A 275 12.52 3.30 -30.55
N LYS A 276 12.61 2.12 -29.93
CA LYS A 276 11.57 1.10 -30.03
C LYS A 276 11.50 0.23 -28.77
N TYR A 277 10.35 -0.40 -28.61
CA TYR A 277 10.21 -1.53 -27.70
C TYR A 277 9.69 -2.75 -28.44
N THR A 278 10.09 -3.91 -27.95
CA THR A 278 9.86 -5.21 -28.59
C THR A 278 9.26 -6.16 -27.57
N MET A 279 8.15 -6.78 -27.91
CA MET A 279 7.53 -7.86 -27.15
C MET A 279 7.69 -9.17 -27.92
N GLU A 280 8.28 -10.17 -27.29
CA GLU A 280 8.54 -11.49 -27.90
C GLU A 280 8.02 -12.58 -26.97
N PHE A 281 7.30 -13.56 -27.54
CA PHE A 281 6.77 -14.70 -26.80
C PHE A 281 6.99 -16.00 -27.51
N GLN A 282 7.28 -17.05 -26.75
CA GLN A 282 7.15 -18.43 -27.22
C GLN A 282 5.67 -18.73 -27.48
N GLY A 283 5.41 -19.84 -28.18
CA GLY A 283 4.04 -20.25 -28.47
C GLY A 283 3.56 -19.87 -29.90
N PRO A 284 2.44 -20.42 -30.31
CA PRO A 284 1.95 -20.28 -31.68
C PRO A 284 1.13 -19.02 -31.92
N ASP A 285 0.65 -18.33 -30.84
CA ASP A 285 -0.40 -17.36 -30.97
C ASP A 285 0.14 -15.93 -30.84
N PHE A 286 0.00 -15.18 -31.94
CA PHE A 286 0.14 -13.72 -31.90
C PHE A 286 -1.23 -13.14 -31.55
N ASP A 287 -1.36 -12.61 -30.35
CA ASP A 287 -2.62 -12.12 -29.83
C ASP A 287 -2.41 -10.96 -28.86
N PHE A 288 -2.84 -9.76 -29.21
CA PHE A 288 -2.72 -8.63 -28.32
C PHE A 288 -3.90 -7.67 -28.43
N TYR A 289 -4.15 -7.00 -27.33
CA TYR A 289 -5.18 -5.98 -27.16
C TYR A 289 -4.54 -4.60 -27.03
N VAL A 290 -5.26 -3.60 -27.48
CA VAL A 290 -4.88 -2.19 -27.35
C VAL A 290 -6.10 -1.40 -26.93
N TRP A 291 -5.98 -0.65 -25.85
CA TRP A 291 -6.95 0.36 -25.41
C TRP A 291 -6.34 1.74 -25.50
N THR A 292 -7.16 2.76 -25.77
CA THR A 292 -6.74 4.16 -25.81
C THR A 292 -7.60 5.00 -24.85
N GLY A 293 -6.95 5.74 -23.96
CA GLY A 293 -7.61 6.50 -22.91
C GLY A 293 -6.64 6.77 -21.77
N THR A 294 -7.16 7.11 -20.62
CA THR A 294 -6.37 7.22 -19.40
C THR A 294 -5.92 5.83 -18.93
N PRO A 295 -4.83 5.71 -18.19
CA PRO A 295 -4.38 4.43 -17.65
C PRO A 295 -5.44 3.71 -16.80
N LYS A 296 -6.26 4.45 -16.04
CA LYS A 296 -7.34 3.88 -15.22
C LYS A 296 -8.47 3.33 -16.08
N GLU A 297 -8.93 4.04 -17.09
CA GLU A 297 -9.94 3.55 -18.05
C GLU A 297 -9.45 2.27 -18.72
N ASN A 298 -8.23 2.30 -19.27
CA ASN A 298 -7.64 1.15 -19.93
C ASN A 298 -7.44 -0.06 -18.98
N LEU A 299 -7.13 0.19 -17.70
CA LEU A 299 -7.00 -0.88 -16.70
C LEU A 299 -8.37 -1.48 -16.34
N ALA A 300 -9.43 -0.68 -16.32
CA ALA A 300 -10.80 -1.18 -16.13
C ALA A 300 -11.23 -2.08 -17.31
N ASP A 301 -10.93 -1.68 -18.55
CA ASP A 301 -11.19 -2.48 -19.75
C ASP A 301 -10.40 -3.81 -19.72
N TYR A 302 -9.13 -3.75 -19.33
CA TYR A 302 -8.30 -4.95 -19.11
C TYR A 302 -8.91 -5.87 -18.04
N ALA A 303 -9.39 -5.30 -16.91
CA ALA A 303 -10.05 -6.07 -15.87
C ALA A 303 -11.39 -6.66 -16.35
N GLY A 304 -12.13 -5.95 -17.20
CA GLY A 304 -13.32 -6.46 -17.88
C GLY A 304 -13.04 -7.70 -18.75
N LEU A 305 -11.82 -7.78 -19.33
CA LEU A 305 -11.38 -8.91 -20.12
C LEU A 305 -10.85 -10.07 -19.25
N THR A 306 -10.04 -9.78 -18.24
CA THR A 306 -9.26 -10.78 -17.47
C THR A 306 -9.91 -11.18 -16.14
N GLY A 307 -10.94 -10.49 -15.74
CA GLY A 307 -11.59 -10.60 -14.43
C GLY A 307 -11.15 -9.52 -13.45
N THR A 308 -12.08 -9.09 -12.64
CA THR A 308 -11.85 -8.15 -11.54
C THR A 308 -11.31 -8.87 -10.29
N THR A 309 -10.91 -8.13 -9.27
CA THR A 309 -10.43 -8.71 -8.01
C THR A 309 -11.57 -9.35 -7.21
N LEU A 310 -11.23 -10.34 -6.37
CA LEU A 310 -12.16 -10.94 -5.42
C LEU A 310 -12.52 -9.96 -4.30
N VAL A 311 -13.71 -10.13 -3.71
CA VAL A 311 -14.07 -9.46 -2.45
C VAL A 311 -13.54 -10.30 -1.29
N LEU A 312 -12.62 -9.72 -0.52
CA LEU A 312 -12.07 -10.36 0.67
C LEU A 312 -13.00 -10.20 1.87
N PRO A 313 -13.02 -11.16 2.80
CA PRO A 313 -13.77 -10.98 4.04
C PRO A 313 -13.21 -9.78 4.83
N LYS A 314 -14.08 -9.00 5.44
CA LYS A 314 -13.73 -7.72 6.11
C LYS A 314 -12.59 -7.87 7.13
N TRP A 315 -12.52 -8.99 7.85
CA TRP A 315 -11.45 -9.26 8.82
C TRP A 315 -10.04 -9.34 8.19
N ALA A 316 -9.93 -9.60 6.88
CA ALA A 316 -8.64 -9.68 6.19
C ALA A 316 -7.94 -8.33 6.06
N PHE A 317 -8.67 -7.24 6.28
CA PHE A 317 -8.13 -5.88 6.26
C PHE A 317 -7.57 -5.41 7.60
N SER A 318 -7.81 -6.14 8.69
CA SER A 318 -7.13 -5.93 9.98
C SER A 318 -5.67 -6.38 9.91
N TYR A 319 -4.87 -6.01 10.93
CA TYR A 319 -3.48 -6.45 11.02
C TYR A 319 -3.36 -7.97 11.19
N ILE A 320 -2.54 -8.60 10.35
CA ILE A 320 -2.26 -10.04 10.37
C ILE A 320 -0.81 -10.28 10.83
N PRO A 321 -0.55 -10.58 12.10
CA PRO A 321 0.77 -11.00 12.55
C PRO A 321 1.17 -12.32 11.91
N GLY A 322 2.40 -12.42 11.45
CA GLY A 322 2.98 -13.62 10.87
C GLY A 322 4.46 -13.72 11.13
N GLN A 323 4.98 -14.93 11.13
CA GLN A 323 6.38 -15.22 11.36
C GLN A 323 6.80 -16.44 10.55
N HIS A 324 8.06 -16.51 10.20
CA HIS A 324 8.66 -17.70 9.61
C HIS A 324 8.64 -18.88 10.62
N SER A 325 8.61 -20.09 10.11
CA SER A 325 8.53 -21.33 10.90
C SER A 325 9.62 -21.43 11.97
N SER A 326 10.82 -20.94 11.71
CA SER A 326 11.90 -20.90 12.70
C SER A 326 11.56 -20.07 13.94
N VAL A 327 10.92 -18.90 13.76
CA VAL A 327 10.49 -18.04 14.86
C VAL A 327 9.33 -18.70 15.62
N TRP A 328 8.30 -19.18 14.89
CA TRP A 328 7.18 -19.88 15.52
C TRP A 328 7.60 -21.04 16.39
N ASN A 329 8.59 -21.83 15.97
CA ASN A 329 9.03 -23.01 16.70
C ASN A 329 10.01 -22.70 17.84
N SER A 330 10.71 -21.58 17.84
CA SER A 330 11.79 -21.29 18.81
C SER A 330 11.44 -20.20 19.82
N TYR A 331 10.75 -19.13 19.44
CA TYR A 331 10.53 -17.93 20.26
C TYR A 331 9.84 -18.23 21.60
N GLY A 332 8.80 -19.07 21.62
CA GLY A 332 8.11 -19.56 22.81
C GLY A 332 8.52 -20.95 23.23
N GLY A 333 9.61 -21.51 22.68
CA GLY A 333 10.06 -22.89 22.90
C GLY A 333 9.26 -23.94 22.12
N SER A 334 8.18 -23.55 21.46
CA SER A 334 7.35 -24.35 20.56
C SER A 334 6.35 -23.44 19.83
N MET A 335 5.76 -23.90 18.77
CA MET A 335 4.66 -23.21 18.06
C MET A 335 3.57 -22.74 19.02
N LEU A 336 3.01 -23.66 19.82
CA LEU A 336 1.99 -23.32 20.80
C LEU A 336 2.49 -22.30 21.83
N GLY A 337 3.72 -22.45 22.31
CA GLY A 337 4.33 -21.51 23.26
C GLY A 337 4.46 -20.11 22.68
N THR A 338 4.82 -20.01 21.42
CA THR A 338 4.92 -18.71 20.69
C THR A 338 3.54 -18.09 20.49
N ILE A 339 2.51 -18.87 20.12
CA ILE A 339 1.12 -18.39 20.02
C ILE A 339 0.64 -17.81 21.36
N LEU A 340 0.90 -18.50 22.47
CA LEU A 340 0.50 -18.01 23.79
C LEU A 340 1.24 -16.72 24.18
N LYS A 341 2.53 -16.61 23.87
CA LYS A 341 3.29 -15.36 24.07
C LYS A 341 2.78 -14.22 23.18
N MET A 342 2.45 -14.52 21.93
CA MET A 342 1.85 -13.56 21.01
C MET A 342 0.53 -13.01 21.59
N GLN A 343 -0.38 -13.88 22.01
CA GLN A 343 -1.66 -13.44 22.60
C GLN A 343 -1.46 -12.60 23.85
N GLN A 344 -0.51 -12.98 24.71
CA GLN A 344 -0.18 -12.22 25.91
C GLN A 344 0.40 -10.84 25.56
N GLY A 345 1.34 -10.76 24.63
CA GLY A 345 1.96 -9.49 24.22
C GLY A 345 0.97 -8.52 23.61
N PHE A 346 0.09 -8.97 22.71
CA PHE A 346 -0.96 -8.13 22.15
C PHE A 346 -1.98 -7.67 23.19
N LYS A 347 -2.30 -8.54 24.15
CA LYS A 347 -3.15 -8.13 25.28
C LYS A 347 -2.49 -7.05 26.13
N GLU A 348 -1.19 -7.15 26.41
CA GLU A 348 -0.44 -6.13 27.17
C GLU A 348 -0.35 -4.79 26.43
N LEU A 349 -0.36 -4.82 25.08
CA LEU A 349 -0.41 -3.62 24.24
C LEU A 349 -1.83 -3.09 24.02
N GLY A 350 -2.85 -3.67 24.66
CA GLY A 350 -4.25 -3.23 24.50
C GLY A 350 -4.88 -3.61 23.15
N THR A 351 -4.32 -4.60 22.43
CA THR A 351 -4.81 -5.07 21.11
C THR A 351 -5.08 -6.57 21.10
N PRO A 352 -5.94 -7.10 22.00
CA PRO A 352 -6.11 -8.55 22.20
C PRO A 352 -6.83 -9.25 21.06
N ASN A 353 -7.58 -8.53 20.24
CA ASN A 353 -8.50 -9.08 19.25
C ASN A 353 -7.85 -9.18 17.86
N ILE A 354 -6.84 -10.02 17.73
CA ILE A 354 -6.20 -10.27 16.43
C ILE A 354 -7.10 -11.17 15.57
N ALA A 355 -7.55 -10.66 14.43
CA ALA A 355 -8.52 -11.34 13.56
C ALA A 355 -7.99 -12.65 12.95
N ALA A 356 -6.72 -12.67 12.54
CA ALA A 356 -6.04 -13.84 11.99
C ALA A 356 -4.54 -13.81 12.29
N ALA A 357 -3.87 -14.95 12.32
CA ALA A 357 -2.42 -15.07 12.46
C ALA A 357 -1.86 -16.03 11.41
N TYR A 358 -0.83 -15.62 10.70
CA TYR A 358 -0.11 -16.45 9.74
C TYR A 358 0.98 -17.25 10.47
N CYS A 359 0.71 -18.52 10.71
CA CYS A 359 1.60 -19.44 11.43
C CYS A 359 2.28 -20.41 10.44
N GLU A 360 3.40 -19.99 9.85
CA GLU A 360 4.16 -20.84 8.94
C GLU A 360 4.67 -22.09 9.66
N GLY A 361 4.48 -23.25 9.02
CA GLY A 361 4.86 -24.53 9.58
C GLY A 361 3.91 -25.06 10.67
N ALA A 362 2.77 -24.42 10.88
CA ALA A 362 1.75 -24.96 11.79
C ALA A 362 1.21 -26.29 11.27
N ASP A 363 1.15 -27.29 12.17
CA ASP A 363 0.45 -28.52 11.87
C ASP A 363 -1.06 -28.25 11.90
N ILE A 364 -1.68 -28.30 10.72
CA ILE A 364 -3.11 -28.06 10.55
C ILE A 364 -3.97 -29.05 11.36
N THR A 365 -3.41 -30.18 11.77
CA THR A 365 -4.13 -31.20 12.55
C THR A 365 -4.00 -31.01 14.07
N ASP A 366 -3.15 -30.06 14.55
CA ASP A 366 -2.94 -29.84 15.97
C ASP A 366 -4.10 -29.08 16.62
N ALA A 367 -5.01 -29.81 17.24
CA ALA A 367 -6.14 -29.25 17.98
C ALA A 367 -5.74 -28.26 19.08
N LYS A 368 -4.52 -28.31 19.63
CA LYS A 368 -4.07 -27.39 20.67
C LYS A 368 -3.87 -25.97 20.10
N ILE A 369 -3.38 -25.86 18.86
CA ILE A 369 -3.23 -24.60 18.14
C ILE A 369 -4.61 -23.94 17.98
N TYR A 370 -5.59 -24.66 17.42
CA TYR A 370 -6.95 -24.13 17.26
C TYR A 370 -7.60 -23.73 18.57
N ASN A 371 -7.46 -24.56 19.61
CA ASN A 371 -8.00 -24.25 20.92
C ASN A 371 -7.35 -23.02 21.57
N ALA A 372 -6.08 -22.75 21.28
CA ALA A 372 -5.42 -21.54 21.73
C ALA A 372 -5.92 -20.31 20.97
N LEU A 373 -5.94 -20.36 19.65
CA LEU A 373 -6.38 -19.24 18.78
C LEU A 373 -7.87 -18.91 18.97
N LYS A 374 -8.71 -19.92 19.13
CA LYS A 374 -10.15 -19.74 19.35
C LYS A 374 -10.48 -18.93 20.61
N LYS A 375 -9.62 -18.94 21.64
CA LYS A 375 -9.83 -18.16 22.88
C LYS A 375 -9.87 -16.66 22.63
N THR A 376 -9.20 -16.20 21.59
CA THR A 376 -9.13 -14.79 21.16
C THR A 376 -9.87 -14.53 19.84
N GLY A 377 -10.62 -15.51 19.33
CA GLY A 377 -11.31 -15.38 18.04
C GLY A 377 -10.38 -15.35 16.82
N THR A 378 -9.08 -15.63 17.02
CA THR A 378 -8.06 -15.53 15.96
C THR A 378 -8.16 -16.71 15.00
N ARG A 379 -8.20 -16.46 13.69
CA ARG A 379 -8.17 -17.47 12.62
C ARG A 379 -6.74 -17.91 12.36
N LEU A 380 -6.59 -19.15 11.90
CA LEU A 380 -5.29 -19.71 11.52
C LEU A 380 -5.09 -19.60 10.02
N LEU A 381 -4.02 -18.93 9.61
CA LEU A 381 -3.49 -18.94 8.24
C LEU A 381 -2.22 -19.78 8.21
N THR A 382 -2.07 -20.62 7.19
CA THR A 382 -0.96 -21.57 7.07
C THR A 382 -0.18 -21.40 5.77
N TRP A 383 0.99 -22.00 5.70
CA TRP A 383 1.77 -22.11 4.49
C TRP A 383 1.24 -23.27 3.63
N ASN A 384 0.96 -22.99 2.36
CA ASN A 384 0.32 -23.92 1.44
C ASN A 384 1.10 -23.97 0.12
N PRO A 385 2.24 -24.67 0.08
CA PRO A 385 2.97 -24.88 -1.16
C PRO A 385 2.20 -25.82 -2.09
N PRO A 386 2.39 -25.71 -3.42
CA PRO A 386 1.67 -26.51 -4.41
C PRO A 386 2.22 -27.94 -4.59
N ASP A 387 3.27 -28.29 -3.85
CA ASP A 387 3.91 -29.61 -3.91
C ASP A 387 3.49 -30.49 -2.74
N HIS A 388 3.19 -31.76 -3.02
CA HIS A 388 2.90 -32.76 -2.01
C HIS A 388 3.49 -34.11 -2.41
N ASN A 389 4.08 -34.84 -1.45
CA ASN A 389 4.54 -36.19 -1.72
C ASN A 389 3.37 -37.18 -1.87
N VAL A 390 3.62 -38.31 -2.51
CA VAL A 390 2.61 -39.35 -2.80
C VAL A 390 1.90 -39.84 -1.58
N ASN A 391 2.60 -40.05 -0.45
CA ASN A 391 1.99 -40.56 0.77
C ASN A 391 1.02 -39.53 1.36
N THR A 392 1.38 -38.24 1.30
CA THR A 392 0.49 -37.15 1.72
C THR A 392 -0.77 -37.12 0.83
N MET A 393 -0.61 -37.21 -0.48
CA MET A 393 -1.75 -37.24 -1.41
C MET A 393 -2.66 -38.44 -1.16
N LYS A 394 -2.08 -39.64 -1.02
CA LYS A 394 -2.84 -40.84 -0.66
C LYS A 394 -3.57 -40.74 0.67
N GLY A 395 -3.00 -40.05 1.63
CA GLY A 395 -3.66 -39.80 2.93
C GLY A 395 -4.93 -38.97 2.76
N PHE A 396 -4.95 -38.03 1.83
CA PHE A 396 -6.12 -37.18 1.53
C PHE A 396 -7.04 -37.75 0.43
N LEU A 397 -6.57 -38.72 -0.35
CA LEU A 397 -7.32 -39.39 -1.42
C LEU A 397 -7.30 -40.91 -1.19
N PRO A 398 -7.90 -41.43 -0.10
CA PRO A 398 -7.89 -42.85 0.20
C PRO A 398 -8.65 -43.62 -0.89
N GLY A 399 -8.03 -44.73 -1.37
CA GLY A 399 -8.60 -45.58 -2.40
C GLY A 399 -8.32 -45.14 -3.86
N VAL A 400 -7.68 -43.98 -4.08
CA VAL A 400 -7.23 -43.59 -5.40
C VAL A 400 -5.92 -44.33 -5.75
N ASP A 401 -5.83 -44.90 -6.95
CA ASP A 401 -4.60 -45.51 -7.42
C ASP A 401 -3.47 -44.49 -7.50
N THR A 402 -2.24 -44.89 -7.25
CA THR A 402 -1.06 -44.01 -7.31
C THR A 402 -0.89 -43.35 -8.67
N LEU A 403 -1.24 -44.04 -9.77
CA LEU A 403 -1.13 -43.52 -11.13
C LEU A 403 -2.22 -42.48 -11.43
N ASP A 404 -3.33 -42.49 -10.69
CA ASP A 404 -4.46 -41.57 -10.86
C ASP A 404 -4.41 -40.37 -9.91
N LEU A 405 -3.41 -40.29 -9.03
CA LEU A 405 -3.23 -39.11 -8.19
C LEU A 405 -3.07 -37.82 -9.04
N PRO A 406 -3.60 -36.68 -8.57
CA PRO A 406 -3.49 -35.38 -9.26
C PRO A 406 -2.06 -34.80 -9.14
N ILE A 407 -1.14 -35.39 -9.85
CA ILE A 407 0.27 -35.01 -9.84
C ILE A 407 0.74 -34.81 -11.30
N THR A 408 1.55 -33.75 -11.52
CA THR A 408 2.11 -33.46 -12.83
C THR A 408 2.97 -34.59 -13.36
N LYS A 409 2.81 -34.94 -14.63
CA LYS A 409 3.52 -36.04 -15.30
C LYS A 409 4.59 -35.51 -16.26
N SER A 410 5.52 -36.34 -16.64
CA SER A 410 6.50 -36.01 -17.64
C SER A 410 5.89 -36.04 -19.05
N MET A 411 6.19 -35.09 -19.89
CA MET A 411 5.79 -35.05 -21.30
C MET A 411 6.33 -36.24 -22.10
N THR A 412 7.53 -36.73 -21.75
CA THR A 412 8.18 -37.83 -22.43
C THR A 412 7.76 -39.20 -21.90
N ASN A 413 7.24 -39.28 -20.68
CA ASN A 413 6.71 -40.47 -20.06
C ASN A 413 5.52 -40.14 -19.18
N PRO A 414 4.28 -40.21 -19.71
CA PRO A 414 3.08 -39.78 -18.97
C PRO A 414 2.76 -40.59 -17.69
N VAL A 415 3.45 -41.73 -17.47
CA VAL A 415 3.31 -42.49 -16.24
C VAL A 415 4.34 -42.12 -15.16
N SER A 416 5.33 -41.30 -15.49
CA SER A 416 6.29 -40.75 -14.54
C SER A 416 5.94 -39.33 -14.11
N ASP A 417 6.23 -39.00 -12.88
CA ASP A 417 6.04 -37.68 -12.30
C ASP A 417 7.21 -36.74 -12.57
N VAL A 418 6.94 -35.45 -12.38
CA VAL A 418 7.92 -34.36 -12.43
C VAL A 418 7.78 -33.49 -11.20
N GLY A 419 8.59 -33.78 -10.17
CA GLY A 419 8.78 -32.90 -9.03
C GLY A 419 7.67 -32.84 -7.98
N CYS A 420 6.74 -33.77 -7.90
CA CYS A 420 5.66 -33.81 -6.90
C CYS A 420 4.70 -32.60 -6.88
N PHE A 421 4.62 -31.82 -7.95
CA PHE A 421 3.64 -30.74 -8.05
C PHE A 421 2.23 -31.29 -8.27
N VAL A 422 1.26 -30.68 -7.57
CA VAL A 422 -0.16 -31.01 -7.75
C VAL A 422 -0.63 -30.50 -9.10
N ASP A 423 -1.35 -31.34 -9.83
CA ASP A 423 -2.06 -30.95 -11.05
C ASP A 423 -3.40 -30.31 -10.66
N PHE A 424 -3.40 -29.01 -10.45
CA PHE A 424 -4.61 -28.25 -10.06
C PHE A 424 -5.63 -28.13 -11.21
N THR A 425 -5.32 -28.58 -12.41
CA THR A 425 -6.30 -28.70 -13.50
C THR A 425 -7.11 -30.00 -13.41
N ASP A 426 -6.64 -30.98 -12.59
CA ASP A 426 -7.35 -32.22 -12.31
C ASP A 426 -8.40 -32.00 -11.21
N PRO A 427 -9.68 -32.36 -11.40
CA PRO A 427 -10.71 -32.23 -10.36
C PRO A 427 -10.38 -32.93 -9.03
N LEU A 428 -9.54 -33.96 -9.04
CA LEU A 428 -9.09 -34.63 -7.81
C LEU A 428 -8.23 -33.70 -6.92
N ALA A 429 -7.59 -32.68 -7.48
CA ALA A 429 -6.87 -31.69 -6.68
C ALA A 429 -7.80 -30.94 -5.75
N LYS A 430 -8.95 -30.47 -6.22
CA LYS A 430 -9.98 -29.85 -5.37
C LYS A 430 -10.44 -30.78 -4.25
N THR A 431 -10.74 -32.06 -4.60
CA THR A 431 -11.12 -33.09 -3.61
C THR A 431 -10.01 -33.28 -2.56
N MET A 432 -8.75 -33.33 -2.99
CA MET A 432 -7.60 -33.48 -2.09
C MET A 432 -7.49 -32.29 -1.12
N ILE A 433 -7.58 -31.07 -1.61
CA ILE A 433 -7.51 -29.87 -0.77
C ILE A 433 -8.72 -29.82 0.18
N THR A 434 -9.93 -30.11 -0.29
CA THR A 434 -11.13 -30.19 0.55
C THR A 434 -10.96 -31.20 1.69
N ASN A 435 -10.43 -32.40 1.40
CA ASN A 435 -10.18 -33.41 2.41
C ASN A 435 -9.06 -33.01 3.39
N ARG A 436 -8.07 -32.25 2.90
CA ARG A 436 -6.98 -31.72 3.75
C ARG A 436 -7.49 -30.66 4.72
N VAL A 437 -8.26 -29.68 4.27
CA VAL A 437 -8.58 -28.47 5.03
C VAL A 437 -10.02 -28.39 5.52
N GLY A 438 -10.98 -29.06 4.87
CA GLY A 438 -12.41 -28.81 5.08
C GLY A 438 -12.91 -29.02 6.51
N ASN A 439 -12.36 -29.97 7.26
CA ASN A 439 -12.70 -30.14 8.69
C ASN A 439 -12.08 -29.04 9.56
N TYR A 440 -10.92 -28.50 9.18
CA TYR A 440 -10.18 -27.48 9.91
C TYR A 440 -10.70 -26.07 9.62
N ALA A 441 -11.25 -25.84 8.43
CA ALA A 441 -11.95 -24.61 8.07
C ALA A 441 -13.11 -24.31 9.03
N ARG A 442 -13.85 -25.33 9.43
CA ARG A 442 -14.96 -25.22 10.40
C ARG A 442 -14.52 -24.87 11.83
N VAL A 443 -13.25 -25.05 12.16
CA VAL A 443 -12.70 -24.78 13.50
C VAL A 443 -11.73 -23.62 13.54
N GLY A 444 -11.50 -22.93 12.41
CA GLY A 444 -10.76 -21.68 12.37
C GLY A 444 -9.59 -21.61 11.39
N TRP A 445 -9.36 -22.63 10.52
CA TRP A 445 -8.47 -22.44 9.38
C TRP A 445 -9.16 -21.54 8.33
N ALA A 446 -8.46 -20.53 7.83
CA ALA A 446 -9.03 -19.54 6.92
C ALA A 446 -8.10 -19.19 5.73
N GLY A 447 -7.25 -20.15 5.30
CA GLY A 447 -6.38 -19.95 4.13
C GLY A 447 -4.89 -19.81 4.47
N GLY A 448 -4.20 -18.85 3.84
CA GLY A 448 -2.79 -18.57 4.08
C GLY A 448 -1.96 -18.35 2.81
N LEU A 449 -0.65 -18.58 2.92
CA LEU A 449 0.30 -18.30 1.86
C LEU A 449 0.31 -19.42 0.79
N LEU A 450 0.10 -19.04 -0.47
CA LEU A 450 0.34 -19.89 -1.64
C LEU A 450 1.73 -19.57 -2.19
N ASP A 451 2.69 -20.43 -1.86
CA ASP A 451 4.09 -20.22 -2.19
C ASP A 451 4.54 -21.08 -3.38
N PHE A 452 5.67 -20.76 -4.00
CA PHE A 452 6.33 -21.56 -5.03
C PHE A 452 5.51 -21.88 -6.29
N GLY A 453 4.54 -21.05 -6.64
CA GLY A 453 3.77 -21.18 -7.86
C GLY A 453 4.57 -20.97 -9.16
N GLU A 454 5.81 -20.47 -9.05
CA GLU A 454 6.74 -20.21 -10.15
C GLU A 454 7.74 -21.34 -10.41
N LEU A 455 7.58 -22.51 -9.81
CA LEU A 455 8.57 -23.61 -9.91
C LEU A 455 8.18 -24.74 -10.90
N ILE A 456 7.17 -24.55 -11.72
CA ILE A 456 6.70 -25.58 -12.65
C ILE A 456 7.74 -25.86 -13.74
N PRO A 457 8.22 -27.12 -13.87
CA PRO A 457 9.20 -27.49 -14.90
C PRO A 457 8.59 -27.49 -16.31
N LEU A 458 9.36 -27.04 -17.32
CA LEU A 458 8.97 -27.06 -18.73
C LEU A 458 8.48 -28.43 -19.23
N ARG A 459 9.08 -29.52 -18.73
CA ARG A 459 8.75 -30.89 -19.08
C ARG A 459 7.49 -31.46 -18.39
N ALA A 460 6.81 -30.67 -17.60
CA ALA A 460 5.59 -31.08 -16.92
C ALA A 460 4.43 -31.20 -17.92
N LEU A 461 3.53 -32.15 -17.68
CA LEU A 461 2.26 -32.33 -18.36
C LEU A 461 1.14 -32.35 -17.35
N PHE A 462 0.18 -31.48 -17.53
CA PHE A 462 -1.03 -31.36 -16.74
C PHE A 462 -2.14 -32.16 -17.40
N ARG A 463 -2.49 -33.29 -16.83
CA ARG A 463 -3.44 -34.26 -17.45
C ARG A 463 -4.89 -33.78 -17.38
N GLY A 464 -5.21 -32.92 -16.40
CA GLY A 464 -6.57 -32.40 -16.25
C GLY A 464 -7.07 -31.63 -17.46
N ASN A 465 -6.17 -30.88 -18.13
CA ASN A 465 -6.51 -30.08 -19.31
C ASN A 465 -5.58 -30.32 -20.53
N GLY A 466 -4.54 -31.15 -20.41
CA GLY A 466 -3.60 -31.43 -21.47
C GLY A 466 -2.51 -30.36 -21.68
N THR A 467 -2.39 -29.39 -20.82
CA THR A 467 -1.44 -28.27 -20.94
C THR A 467 -0.02 -28.72 -20.62
N THR A 468 0.96 -28.18 -21.34
CA THR A 468 2.39 -28.44 -21.10
C THR A 468 2.93 -27.49 -19.98
N GLY A 469 4.09 -27.88 -19.42
CA GLY A 469 4.77 -27.02 -18.44
C GLY A 469 5.24 -25.68 -19.01
N GLU A 470 5.54 -25.63 -20.31
CA GLU A 470 5.91 -24.39 -20.98
C GLU A 470 4.77 -23.36 -20.99
N GLU A 471 3.57 -23.82 -21.25
CA GLU A 471 2.36 -23.00 -21.24
C GLU A 471 1.84 -22.76 -19.82
N MET A 472 1.84 -23.80 -18.96
CA MET A 472 1.29 -23.76 -17.63
C MET A 472 2.14 -22.95 -16.64
N HIS A 473 3.42 -22.82 -16.82
CA HIS A 473 4.33 -22.25 -15.84
C HIS A 473 3.88 -20.86 -15.32
N ASN A 474 3.62 -19.92 -16.22
CA ASN A 474 3.11 -18.61 -15.84
C ASN A 474 1.64 -18.64 -15.44
N MET A 475 0.84 -19.59 -15.96
CA MET A 475 -0.59 -19.73 -15.66
C MET A 475 -0.87 -20.47 -14.35
N PHE A 476 0.08 -21.22 -13.83
CA PHE A 476 -0.11 -22.10 -12.68
C PHE A 476 -0.69 -21.39 -11.43
N PRO A 477 -0.26 -20.16 -11.07
CA PRO A 477 -0.83 -19.43 -9.95
C PRO A 477 -2.35 -19.21 -10.05
N TYR A 478 -2.88 -19.04 -11.25
CA TYR A 478 -4.32 -18.95 -11.49
C TYR A 478 -5.05 -20.22 -11.03
N TRP A 479 -4.56 -21.40 -11.39
CA TRP A 479 -5.19 -22.68 -11.05
C TRP A 479 -5.08 -22.98 -9.55
N VAL A 480 -3.94 -22.68 -8.95
CA VAL A 480 -3.74 -22.84 -7.51
C VAL A 480 -4.71 -21.95 -6.74
N GLY A 481 -4.73 -20.64 -7.08
CA GLY A 481 -5.62 -19.65 -6.46
C GLY A 481 -7.08 -20.06 -6.60
N LYS A 482 -7.51 -20.45 -7.81
CA LYS A 482 -8.88 -20.87 -8.12
C LYS A 482 -9.33 -22.05 -7.24
N VAL A 483 -8.54 -23.11 -7.16
CA VAL A 483 -8.92 -24.29 -6.37
C VAL A 483 -8.99 -23.98 -4.88
N TYR A 484 -8.04 -23.22 -4.34
CA TYR A 484 -8.09 -22.82 -2.93
C TYR A 484 -9.26 -21.87 -2.65
N HIS A 485 -9.56 -20.94 -3.53
CA HIS A 485 -10.73 -20.05 -3.42
C HIS A 485 -12.02 -20.86 -3.37
N GLU A 486 -12.25 -21.73 -4.34
CA GLU A 486 -13.44 -22.59 -4.39
C GLU A 486 -13.60 -23.47 -3.14
N VAL A 487 -12.49 -23.99 -2.61
CA VAL A 487 -12.53 -24.79 -1.37
C VAL A 487 -12.84 -23.91 -0.16
N MET A 488 -12.28 -22.71 -0.07
CA MET A 488 -12.57 -21.79 1.02
C MET A 488 -14.03 -21.35 1.03
N ASP A 489 -14.59 -21.00 -0.12
CA ASP A 489 -16.00 -20.63 -0.27
C ASP A 489 -16.95 -21.75 0.20
N GLU A 490 -16.59 -23.01 -0.09
CA GLU A 490 -17.39 -24.16 0.30
C GLU A 490 -17.24 -24.57 1.78
N THR A 491 -16.13 -24.23 2.42
CA THR A 491 -15.75 -24.86 3.71
C THR A 491 -15.58 -23.88 4.87
N THR A 492 -15.22 -22.61 4.62
CA THR A 492 -15.06 -21.62 5.69
C THR A 492 -16.40 -21.04 6.10
N VAL A 493 -16.51 -20.58 7.35
CA VAL A 493 -17.75 -19.99 7.87
C VAL A 493 -17.86 -18.51 7.54
N ASP A 494 -16.75 -17.78 7.68
CA ASP A 494 -16.68 -16.31 7.56
C ASP A 494 -15.73 -15.89 6.45
N GLY A 495 -15.62 -16.69 5.37
CA GLY A 495 -14.68 -16.49 4.29
C GLY A 495 -13.23 -16.81 4.65
N GLY A 496 -12.36 -16.79 3.65
CA GLY A 496 -10.93 -17.06 3.80
C GLY A 496 -10.10 -16.11 2.92
N VAL A 497 -8.78 -16.12 3.14
CA VAL A 497 -7.84 -15.34 2.33
C VAL A 497 -6.61 -16.16 2.00
N THR A 498 -6.20 -16.12 0.74
CA THR A 498 -4.90 -16.61 0.31
C THR A 498 -4.04 -15.46 -0.19
N PHE A 499 -2.72 -15.58 0.03
CA PHE A 499 -1.71 -14.64 -0.44
C PHE A 499 -0.76 -15.40 -1.35
N SER A 500 -0.82 -15.19 -2.65
CA SER A 500 0.05 -15.88 -3.60
C SER A 500 1.37 -15.12 -3.80
N ARG A 501 2.50 -15.85 -3.80
CA ARG A 501 3.80 -15.29 -4.18
C ARG A 501 3.88 -15.09 -5.70
N ALA A 502 3.54 -16.10 -6.45
CA ALA A 502 3.46 -16.02 -7.90
C ALA A 502 2.11 -15.48 -8.37
N GLY A 503 2.06 -14.88 -9.56
CA GLY A 503 0.84 -14.34 -10.13
C GLY A 503 0.90 -14.26 -11.65
N CYS A 504 -0.28 -14.12 -12.25
CA CYS A 504 -0.46 -13.92 -13.68
C CYS A 504 -1.78 -13.20 -13.96
N ALA A 505 -2.05 -12.79 -15.17
CA ALA A 505 -3.33 -12.25 -15.57
C ALA A 505 -4.48 -13.20 -15.18
N GLY A 506 -5.58 -12.70 -14.65
CA GLY A 506 -6.73 -13.47 -14.20
C GLY A 506 -6.63 -14.07 -12.78
N ALA A 507 -5.43 -14.21 -12.21
CA ALA A 507 -5.26 -14.75 -10.86
C ALA A 507 -5.86 -13.83 -9.77
N GLN A 508 -5.99 -12.54 -10.04
CA GLN A 508 -6.59 -11.55 -9.12
C GLN A 508 -8.03 -11.86 -8.75
N SER A 509 -8.73 -12.66 -9.54
CA SER A 509 -10.11 -13.07 -9.26
C SER A 509 -10.21 -14.15 -8.17
N TYR A 510 -9.10 -14.74 -7.75
CA TYR A 510 -9.08 -15.90 -6.86
C TYR A 510 -8.16 -15.77 -5.65
N THR A 511 -7.20 -14.87 -5.66
CA THR A 511 -6.21 -14.74 -4.59
C THR A 511 -5.75 -13.30 -4.43
N ALA A 512 -5.41 -12.92 -3.21
CA ALA A 512 -4.58 -11.76 -2.95
C ALA A 512 -3.09 -12.11 -3.15
N PHE A 513 -2.22 -11.13 -3.04
CA PHE A 513 -0.79 -11.28 -3.32
C PHE A 513 0.07 -10.74 -2.19
N PHE A 514 1.31 -11.16 -2.12
CA PHE A 514 2.32 -10.45 -1.36
C PHE A 514 3.52 -10.13 -2.26
N THR A 515 4.32 -9.13 -1.89
CA THR A 515 5.39 -8.61 -2.75
C THR A 515 6.64 -9.49 -2.79
N GLY A 516 6.53 -10.75 -2.38
CA GLY A 516 7.64 -11.70 -2.37
C GLY A 516 8.66 -11.42 -1.27
N ASP A 517 9.80 -12.09 -1.35
CA ASP A 517 10.83 -12.16 -0.32
C ASP A 517 11.78 -10.96 -0.43
N GLN A 518 11.65 -9.98 0.46
CA GLN A 518 12.50 -8.79 0.48
C GLN A 518 13.41 -8.76 1.70
N TYR A 519 14.55 -8.07 1.57
CA TYR A 519 15.39 -7.76 2.72
C TYR A 519 14.76 -6.73 3.64
N THR A 520 15.17 -6.80 4.90
CA THR A 520 15.01 -5.72 5.86
C THR A 520 15.81 -4.48 5.44
N GLY A 521 15.28 -3.29 5.68
CA GLY A 521 15.96 -2.00 5.50
C GLY A 521 15.44 -1.20 4.32
N THR A 522 15.99 0.00 4.13
CA THR A 522 15.61 1.01 3.12
C THR A 522 15.46 0.43 1.71
N TYR A 523 16.46 -0.36 1.28
CA TYR A 523 16.42 -0.98 -0.05
C TYR A 523 15.24 -1.95 -0.20
N GLY A 524 15.01 -2.84 0.77
CA GLY A 524 13.90 -3.79 0.74
C GLY A 524 12.54 -3.09 0.73
N MET A 525 12.37 -2.08 1.58
CA MET A 525 11.11 -1.31 1.67
C MET A 525 10.81 -0.55 0.38
N SER A 526 11.83 0.07 -0.27
CA SER A 526 11.64 0.72 -1.57
C SER A 526 11.21 -0.28 -2.65
N ARG A 527 11.77 -1.52 -2.64
CA ARG A 527 11.39 -2.57 -3.60
C ARG A 527 9.97 -3.08 -3.36
N GLN A 528 9.54 -3.21 -2.12
CA GLN A 528 8.15 -3.55 -1.78
C GLN A 528 7.16 -2.50 -2.32
N LEU A 529 7.50 -1.22 -2.20
CA LEU A 529 6.67 -0.12 -2.69
C LEU A 529 6.56 -0.14 -4.23
N ILE A 530 7.69 -0.26 -4.93
CA ILE A 530 7.70 -0.38 -6.40
C ILE A 530 6.91 -1.62 -6.85
N ALA A 531 7.13 -2.76 -6.20
CA ALA A 531 6.46 -4.03 -6.51
C ALA A 531 4.93 -3.93 -6.35
N GLY A 532 4.47 -3.30 -5.26
CA GLY A 532 3.06 -3.08 -5.02
C GLY A 532 2.42 -2.16 -6.06
N LEU A 533 3.06 -1.05 -6.40
CA LEU A 533 2.54 -0.09 -7.38
C LEU A 533 2.56 -0.65 -8.82
N SER A 534 3.64 -1.32 -9.23
CA SER A 534 3.72 -1.95 -10.57
C SER A 534 2.75 -3.12 -10.70
N GLY A 535 2.57 -3.91 -9.63
CA GLY A 535 1.54 -4.95 -9.55
C GLY A 535 0.14 -4.37 -9.67
N SER A 536 -0.16 -3.28 -8.95
CA SER A 536 -1.43 -2.55 -9.02
C SER A 536 -1.70 -2.04 -10.43
N ALA A 537 -0.71 -1.43 -11.09
CA ALA A 537 -0.80 -1.01 -12.48
C ALA A 537 -1.00 -2.18 -13.47
N SER A 538 -0.85 -3.41 -13.02
CA SER A 538 -1.03 -4.63 -13.82
C SER A 538 -2.26 -5.45 -13.42
N GLY A 539 -3.16 -4.88 -12.61
CA GLY A 539 -4.40 -5.52 -12.17
C GLY A 539 -4.29 -6.38 -10.91
N LEU A 540 -3.11 -6.45 -10.26
CA LEU A 540 -2.93 -7.15 -8.98
C LEU A 540 -3.31 -6.22 -7.81
N THR A 541 -4.57 -5.99 -7.63
CA THR A 541 -5.11 -4.91 -6.78
C THR A 541 -5.00 -5.16 -5.28
N MET A 542 -5.12 -6.44 -4.84
CA MET A 542 -5.05 -6.84 -3.42
C MET A 542 -3.67 -7.37 -3.10
N TRP A 543 -2.84 -6.56 -2.47
CA TRP A 543 -1.48 -6.93 -2.09
C TRP A 543 -1.08 -6.42 -0.70
N GLY A 544 -0.09 -7.07 -0.11
CA GLY A 544 0.56 -6.63 1.13
C GLY A 544 2.02 -7.06 1.15
N ALA A 545 2.89 -6.22 1.72
CA ALA A 545 4.30 -6.53 1.89
C ALA A 545 4.56 -7.21 3.24
N ASP A 546 5.69 -7.91 3.34
CA ASP A 546 6.19 -8.41 4.62
C ASP A 546 6.68 -7.23 5.47
N LEU A 547 5.95 -6.89 6.53
CA LEU A 547 6.32 -5.82 7.46
C LEU A 547 7.73 -6.07 8.01
N GLY A 548 8.61 -5.11 7.82
CA GLY A 548 10.02 -5.19 8.21
C GLY A 548 10.90 -6.03 7.27
N GLY A 549 10.35 -6.52 6.14
CA GLY A 549 11.01 -7.43 5.21
C GLY A 549 11.04 -8.87 5.70
N LEU A 550 11.24 -9.85 4.79
CA LEU A 550 11.32 -11.28 5.17
C LEU A 550 12.64 -11.60 5.88
N ASP A 551 13.77 -11.27 5.26
CA ASP A 551 15.09 -11.67 5.76
C ASP A 551 15.83 -10.53 6.47
N GLY A 552 16.46 -10.87 7.60
CA GLY A 552 17.16 -9.93 8.47
C GLY A 552 16.32 -9.48 9.65
N THR A 553 16.92 -8.65 10.50
CA THR A 553 16.28 -8.04 11.67
C THR A 553 16.25 -6.54 11.46
N PRO A 554 15.06 -5.91 11.38
CA PRO A 554 14.97 -4.47 11.26
C PRO A 554 15.51 -3.77 12.51
N SER A 555 16.02 -2.56 12.36
CA SER A 555 16.20 -1.64 13.49
C SER A 555 14.83 -1.24 14.06
N ASP A 556 14.83 -0.64 15.25
CA ASP A 556 13.58 -0.15 15.86
C ASP A 556 12.89 0.89 14.98
N GLU A 557 13.66 1.80 14.35
CA GLU A 557 13.13 2.79 13.41
C GLU A 557 12.61 2.15 12.13
N MET A 558 13.36 1.23 11.52
CA MET A 558 12.90 0.55 10.30
C MET A 558 11.65 -0.29 10.56
N TYR A 559 11.51 -0.91 11.73
CA TYR A 559 10.28 -1.58 12.13
C TYR A 559 9.11 -0.58 12.19
N ALA A 560 9.31 0.57 12.83
CA ALA A 560 8.30 1.62 12.92
C ALA A 560 7.89 2.13 11.53
N ARG A 561 8.85 2.50 10.66
CA ARG A 561 8.58 2.94 9.28
C ARG A 561 7.85 1.87 8.45
N SER A 562 8.20 0.60 8.64
CA SER A 562 7.49 -0.50 7.97
C SER A 562 6.06 -0.67 8.50
N MET A 563 5.82 -0.44 9.79
CA MET A 563 4.50 -0.48 10.40
C MET A 563 3.59 0.63 9.84
N GLU A 564 4.12 1.84 9.74
CA GLU A 564 3.49 3.00 9.12
C GLU A 564 3.07 2.71 7.67
N PHE A 565 4.01 2.25 6.86
CA PHE A 565 3.75 1.88 5.46
C PHE A 565 2.71 0.77 5.32
N SER A 566 2.79 -0.27 6.15
CA SER A 566 1.86 -1.40 6.09
C SER A 566 0.42 -1.01 6.40
N ALA A 567 0.19 0.03 7.22
CA ALA A 567 -1.15 0.51 7.54
C ALA A 567 -1.89 1.10 6.32
N PHE A 568 -1.17 1.54 5.28
CA PHE A 568 -1.71 2.11 4.03
C PHE A 568 -1.43 1.22 2.80
N GLN A 569 -1.37 -0.07 3.02
CA GLN A 569 -1.42 -1.10 1.97
C GLN A 569 -2.80 -1.76 1.97
N PRO A 570 -3.24 -2.37 0.85
CA PRO A 570 -4.50 -3.12 0.83
C PRO A 570 -4.58 -4.16 1.94
N ILE A 571 -3.50 -4.91 2.19
CA ILE A 571 -3.41 -5.91 3.26
C ILE A 571 -2.24 -5.57 4.18
N MET A 572 -2.54 -5.51 5.50
CA MET A 572 -1.55 -5.22 6.53
C MET A 572 -1.08 -6.53 7.19
N ARG A 573 0.10 -7.01 6.79
CA ARG A 573 0.62 -8.29 7.28
C ARG A 573 2.08 -8.21 7.70
N ALA A 574 2.44 -9.00 8.71
CA ALA A 574 3.83 -9.22 9.11
C ALA A 574 4.29 -10.62 8.70
N HIS A 575 5.56 -10.73 8.32
CA HIS A 575 6.25 -11.99 8.14
C HIS A 575 7.76 -11.77 8.17
N GLY A 576 8.56 -12.70 8.74
CA GLY A 576 10.00 -12.54 8.79
C GLY A 576 10.74 -13.70 9.42
N THR A 577 12.02 -13.87 9.02
CA THR A 577 12.95 -14.87 9.55
C THR A 577 13.48 -14.54 10.95
N SER A 578 13.30 -13.29 11.41
CA SER A 578 13.45 -12.85 12.80
C SER A 578 12.09 -12.38 13.34
N SER A 579 11.99 -12.17 14.65
CA SER A 579 10.75 -11.69 15.27
C SER A 579 10.20 -10.44 14.59
N ARG A 580 8.89 -10.38 14.38
CA ARG A 580 8.14 -9.19 13.95
C ARG A 580 7.13 -8.76 15.02
N PHE A 581 7.34 -9.21 16.25
CA PHE A 581 6.50 -8.79 17.36
C PHE A 581 6.91 -7.40 17.85
N PRO A 582 5.97 -6.46 18.07
CA PRO A 582 6.28 -5.06 18.36
C PRO A 582 7.06 -4.83 19.65
N TRP A 583 6.92 -5.72 20.63
CA TRP A 583 7.67 -5.63 21.89
C TRP A 583 9.15 -5.98 21.81
N ASP A 584 9.63 -6.49 20.68
CA ASP A 584 11.05 -6.76 20.43
C ASP A 584 11.79 -5.55 19.82
N TYR A 585 11.06 -4.43 19.57
CA TYR A 585 11.57 -3.20 18.93
C TYR A 585 11.42 -1.96 19.84
N GLY A 586 11.76 -2.12 21.10
CA GLY A 586 11.79 -1.02 22.06
C GLY A 586 10.44 -0.32 22.28
N THR A 587 10.53 0.88 22.83
CA THR A 587 9.34 1.70 23.09
C THR A 587 8.75 2.24 21.77
N VAL A 588 9.60 2.61 20.83
CA VAL A 588 9.14 3.13 19.52
C VAL A 588 8.32 2.09 18.77
N GLY A 589 8.81 0.85 18.70
CA GLY A 589 8.06 -0.23 18.02
C GLY A 589 6.70 -0.51 18.67
N LYS A 590 6.61 -0.49 20.01
CA LYS A 590 5.34 -0.67 20.73
C LYS A 590 4.36 0.47 20.46
N LYS A 591 4.81 1.73 20.58
CA LYS A 591 3.96 2.92 20.39
C LYS A 591 3.48 3.02 18.93
N THR A 592 4.38 2.85 17.96
CA THR A 592 4.03 2.89 16.54
C THR A 592 3.06 1.77 16.18
N TYR A 593 3.29 0.54 16.71
CA TYR A 593 2.34 -0.55 16.54
C TYR A 593 0.95 -0.19 17.07
N GLN A 594 0.83 0.27 18.34
CA GLN A 594 -0.46 0.61 18.95
C GLN A 594 -1.20 1.67 18.12
N LYS A 595 -0.50 2.74 17.72
CA LYS A 595 -1.05 3.84 16.92
C LYS A 595 -1.58 3.33 15.57
N TYR A 596 -0.75 2.63 14.79
CA TYR A 596 -1.13 2.22 13.43
C TYR A 596 -2.00 0.97 13.39
N TYR A 597 -1.98 0.15 14.44
CA TYR A 597 -3.00 -0.90 14.63
C TYR A 597 -4.40 -0.26 14.77
N TRP A 598 -4.57 0.68 15.70
CA TRP A 598 -5.87 1.32 15.90
C TRP A 598 -6.29 2.20 14.72
N LEU A 599 -5.35 2.91 14.11
CA LEU A 599 -5.64 3.65 12.88
C LEU A 599 -6.13 2.71 11.77
N ARG A 600 -5.49 1.55 11.60
CA ARG A 600 -5.92 0.54 10.64
C ARG A 600 -7.32 0.03 10.96
N GLU A 601 -7.62 -0.27 12.22
CA GLU A 601 -8.96 -0.71 12.65
C GLU A 601 -10.01 0.39 12.41
N ASN A 602 -9.68 1.68 12.59
CA ASN A 602 -10.58 2.77 12.21
C ASN A 602 -10.90 2.79 10.71
N LEU A 603 -9.96 2.39 9.85
CA LEU A 603 -10.06 2.45 8.39
C LEU A 603 -10.55 1.15 7.73
N VAL A 604 -10.72 0.06 8.46
CA VAL A 604 -11.12 -1.25 7.90
C VAL A 604 -12.37 -1.13 7.02
N ASP A 605 -13.37 -0.36 7.44
CA ASP A 605 -14.62 -0.19 6.69
C ASP A 605 -14.41 0.54 5.35
N LYS A 606 -13.56 1.59 5.35
CA LYS A 606 -13.17 2.29 4.13
C LYS A 606 -12.40 1.39 3.17
N ILE A 607 -11.45 0.60 3.69
CA ILE A 607 -10.63 -0.30 2.86
C ILE A 607 -11.49 -1.42 2.27
N TYR A 608 -12.40 -2.00 3.08
CA TYR A 608 -13.36 -2.99 2.62
C TYR A 608 -14.29 -2.43 1.53
N SER A 609 -14.82 -1.22 1.74
CA SER A 609 -15.61 -0.50 0.72
C SER A 609 -14.82 -0.32 -0.58
N SER A 610 -13.56 0.08 -0.49
CA SER A 610 -12.68 0.23 -1.66
C SER A 610 -12.40 -1.11 -2.36
N ASN A 611 -12.30 -2.22 -1.62
CA ASN A 611 -12.20 -3.56 -2.22
C ASN A 611 -13.48 -3.93 -3.00
N ILE A 612 -14.66 -3.64 -2.47
CA ILE A 612 -15.93 -3.85 -3.19
C ILE A 612 -15.97 -2.97 -4.46
N SER A 613 -15.58 -1.70 -4.38
CA SER A 613 -15.44 -0.84 -5.56
C SER A 613 -14.48 -1.44 -6.59
N SER A 614 -13.32 -1.90 -6.13
CA SER A 614 -12.31 -2.57 -6.96
C SER A 614 -12.84 -3.84 -7.64
N SER A 615 -13.65 -4.65 -6.95
CA SER A 615 -14.27 -5.84 -7.54
C SER A 615 -15.29 -5.51 -8.64
N LYS A 616 -15.86 -4.32 -8.62
CA LYS A 616 -16.81 -3.83 -9.63
C LYS A 616 -16.12 -3.12 -10.80
N THR A 617 -15.02 -2.41 -10.53
CA THR A 617 -14.35 -1.55 -11.50
C THR A 617 -13.05 -2.11 -12.06
N GLY A 618 -12.43 -3.06 -11.36
CA GLY A 618 -11.07 -3.54 -11.66
C GLY A 618 -9.94 -2.58 -11.24
N LEU A 619 -10.27 -1.40 -10.68
CA LEU A 619 -9.27 -0.41 -10.30
C LEU A 619 -8.61 -0.76 -8.96
N PRO A 620 -7.30 -0.53 -8.81
CA PRO A 620 -6.58 -0.88 -7.59
C PRO A 620 -6.82 0.12 -6.45
N LEU A 621 -6.63 -0.35 -5.20
CA LEU A 621 -6.69 0.49 -4.01
C LEU A 621 -5.46 1.39 -3.86
N THR A 622 -4.35 1.03 -4.50
CA THR A 622 -3.10 1.80 -4.52
C THR A 622 -2.79 2.24 -5.94
N VAL A 623 -2.79 3.53 -6.18
CA VAL A 623 -2.63 4.13 -7.51
C VAL A 623 -1.44 5.08 -7.52
N ALA A 624 -0.46 4.84 -8.38
CA ALA A 624 0.65 5.77 -8.57
C ALA A 624 0.17 7.10 -9.16
N LEU A 625 0.85 8.21 -8.86
CA LEU A 625 0.39 9.54 -9.25
C LEU A 625 0.25 9.72 -10.76
N ASN A 626 1.12 9.12 -11.57
CA ASN A 626 1.02 9.19 -13.02
C ASN A 626 -0.19 8.44 -13.61
N MET A 627 -0.75 7.46 -12.88
CA MET A 627 -2.00 6.80 -13.28
C MET A 627 -3.22 7.63 -12.90
N GLU A 628 -3.19 8.30 -11.76
CA GLU A 628 -4.28 9.17 -11.29
C GLU A 628 -4.29 10.52 -12.05
N TYR A 629 -3.11 11.06 -12.36
CA TYR A 629 -2.89 12.36 -13.04
C TYR A 629 -2.03 12.18 -14.29
N PRO A 630 -2.53 11.52 -15.35
CA PRO A 630 -1.71 11.07 -16.48
C PRO A 630 -1.17 12.19 -17.37
N ASN A 631 -1.64 13.43 -17.18
CA ASN A 631 -1.20 14.59 -17.97
C ASN A 631 -0.06 15.37 -17.29
N VAL A 632 0.47 14.90 -16.17
CA VAL A 632 1.53 15.55 -15.39
C VAL A 632 2.82 14.75 -15.52
N GLN A 633 3.69 15.17 -16.42
CA GLN A 633 4.92 14.44 -16.78
C GLN A 633 5.89 14.28 -15.58
N GLU A 634 5.88 15.19 -14.62
CA GLU A 634 6.69 15.13 -13.41
C GLU A 634 6.36 13.93 -12.52
N TYR A 635 5.22 13.30 -12.73
CA TYR A 635 4.82 12.09 -11.99
C TYR A 635 5.25 10.79 -12.67
N ASP A 636 5.77 10.87 -13.89
CA ASP A 636 6.32 9.71 -14.59
C ASP A 636 7.53 9.16 -13.80
N GLY A 637 7.50 7.86 -13.49
CA GLY A 637 8.54 7.21 -12.68
C GLY A 637 8.49 7.49 -11.18
N LEU A 638 7.63 8.40 -10.69
CA LEU A 638 7.48 8.67 -9.28
C LEU A 638 6.76 7.51 -8.58
N TYR A 639 7.42 6.89 -7.61
CA TYR A 639 6.86 5.77 -6.83
C TYR A 639 6.78 6.07 -5.32
N THR A 640 7.41 7.14 -4.83
CA THR A 640 7.48 7.45 -3.40
C THR A 640 6.19 7.98 -2.82
N THR A 641 5.26 8.43 -3.66
CA THR A 641 3.96 8.97 -3.27
C THR A 641 2.87 8.33 -4.12
N TYR A 642 1.77 7.90 -3.49
CA TYR A 642 0.66 7.25 -4.18
C TYR A 642 -0.70 7.63 -3.57
N ILE A 643 -1.78 7.38 -4.31
CA ILE A 643 -3.16 7.48 -3.81
C ILE A 643 -3.58 6.12 -3.26
N PHE A 644 -4.14 6.11 -2.05
CA PHE A 644 -4.71 4.95 -1.39
C PHE A 644 -6.21 5.14 -1.17
N CYS A 645 -7.01 4.15 -1.59
CA CYS A 645 -8.47 4.16 -1.44
C CYS A 645 -9.14 5.46 -1.93
N ASP A 646 -8.67 6.02 -3.05
CA ASP A 646 -9.16 7.23 -3.75
C ASP A 646 -9.04 8.56 -2.98
N ASP A 647 -8.85 8.51 -1.66
CA ASP A 647 -8.92 9.69 -0.80
C ASP A 647 -7.59 10.07 -0.14
N PHE A 648 -6.69 9.11 0.06
CA PHE A 648 -5.46 9.33 0.81
C PHE A 648 -4.24 9.48 -0.10
N LEU A 649 -3.53 10.59 0.00
CA LEU A 649 -2.18 10.77 -0.55
C LEU A 649 -1.19 10.25 0.49
N VAL A 650 -0.45 9.21 0.17
CA VAL A 650 0.45 8.50 1.10
C VAL A 650 1.89 8.61 0.61
N THR A 651 2.78 9.03 1.48
CA THR A 651 4.23 9.09 1.21
C THR A 651 5.00 8.33 2.30
N PRO A 652 5.28 7.03 2.12
CA PRO A 652 6.05 6.26 3.10
C PRO A 652 7.48 6.81 3.24
N VAL A 653 7.93 6.98 4.48
CA VAL A 653 9.33 7.31 4.76
C VAL A 653 10.15 6.03 4.70
N ILE A 654 10.88 5.83 3.61
CA ILE A 654 11.63 4.60 3.35
C ILE A 654 13.08 4.64 3.89
N GLU A 655 13.57 5.81 4.28
CA GLU A 655 14.94 6.03 4.75
C GLU A 655 14.97 6.23 6.26
N GLU A 656 15.85 5.50 6.95
CA GLU A 656 16.10 5.73 8.36
C GLU A 656 16.79 7.08 8.58
N GLN A 657 16.51 7.71 9.72
CA GLN A 657 17.05 9.01 10.12
C GLN A 657 16.69 10.16 9.15
N SER A 658 15.61 9.97 8.38
CA SER A 658 15.03 11.00 7.51
C SER A 658 13.78 11.57 8.16
N TYR A 659 13.92 12.74 8.79
CA TYR A 659 12.84 13.37 9.57
C TYR A 659 12.23 14.58 8.89
N LEU A 660 12.75 14.93 7.71
CA LEU A 660 12.20 15.95 6.82
C LEU A 660 12.14 15.33 5.43
N TYR A 661 10.96 15.06 4.92
CA TYR A 661 10.74 14.22 3.76
C TYR A 661 10.00 14.96 2.64
N ASP A 662 10.36 14.69 1.39
CA ASP A 662 9.74 15.32 0.24
C ASP A 662 8.39 14.64 -0.08
N VAL A 663 7.31 15.40 -0.06
CA VAL A 663 5.95 14.98 -0.41
C VAL A 663 5.50 15.72 -1.66
N THR A 664 5.15 14.98 -2.69
CA THR A 664 4.61 15.55 -3.94
C THR A 664 3.09 15.66 -3.84
N PHE A 665 2.58 16.87 -3.78
CA PHE A 665 1.16 17.16 -3.69
C PHE A 665 0.59 17.44 -5.08
N PRO A 666 -0.34 16.64 -5.60
CA PRO A 666 -1.10 16.99 -6.80
C PRO A 666 -1.92 18.26 -6.60
N THR A 667 -2.26 18.93 -7.71
CA THR A 667 -3.09 20.15 -7.69
C THR A 667 -4.40 19.94 -6.90
N GLY A 668 -4.82 20.97 -6.15
CA GLY A 668 -5.97 20.95 -5.25
C GLY A 668 -5.55 21.06 -3.80
N SER A 669 -6.51 21.11 -2.90
CA SER A 669 -6.26 21.20 -1.45
C SER A 669 -6.16 19.80 -0.82
N TRP A 670 -5.23 19.66 0.10
CA TRP A 670 -4.95 18.43 0.86
C TRP A 670 -4.95 18.72 2.36
N TYR A 671 -5.40 17.77 3.16
CA TYR A 671 -5.57 17.93 4.61
C TYR A 671 -4.86 16.80 5.36
N GLY A 672 -3.92 17.13 6.23
CA GLY A 672 -3.18 16.15 7.02
C GLY A 672 -4.11 15.23 7.82
N LEU A 673 -3.94 13.91 7.68
CA LEU A 673 -4.79 12.92 8.37
C LEU A 673 -4.69 13.06 9.90
N GLU A 674 -3.48 13.27 10.42
CA GLU A 674 -3.26 13.37 11.86
C GLU A 674 -3.42 14.80 12.37
N ASN A 675 -2.74 15.75 11.74
CA ASN A 675 -2.65 17.13 12.24
C ASN A 675 -3.72 18.08 11.66
N GLY A 676 -4.48 17.65 10.64
CA GLY A 676 -5.50 18.48 9.99
C GLY A 676 -4.95 19.66 9.19
N GLU A 677 -3.65 19.78 9.01
CA GLU A 677 -3.01 20.88 8.28
C GLU A 677 -3.50 20.94 6.83
N LYS A 678 -3.94 22.12 6.39
CA LYS A 678 -4.27 22.35 4.98
C LYS A 678 -3.02 22.65 4.17
N VAL A 679 -2.83 21.91 3.08
CA VAL A 679 -1.74 22.11 2.12
C VAL A 679 -2.32 22.38 0.73
N GLU A 680 -1.93 23.49 0.10
CA GLU A 680 -2.21 23.71 -1.30
C GLU A 680 -1.21 22.93 -2.15
N GLY A 681 -1.73 22.11 -3.07
CA GLY A 681 -0.93 21.24 -3.93
C GLY A 681 -0.43 21.91 -5.20
N GLY A 682 0.14 21.11 -6.10
CA GLY A 682 0.78 21.52 -7.35
C GLY A 682 2.30 21.59 -7.26
N GLU A 683 2.90 21.18 -6.15
CA GLU A 683 4.35 21.18 -5.95
C GLU A 683 4.81 20.12 -4.94
N THR A 684 6.11 19.84 -4.92
CA THR A 684 6.74 19.02 -3.88
C THR A 684 7.16 19.89 -2.69
N LYS A 685 6.78 19.48 -1.50
CA LYS A 685 7.08 20.18 -0.25
C LYS A 685 7.83 19.29 0.73
N LYS A 686 8.70 19.89 1.53
CA LYS A 686 9.31 19.20 2.67
C LYS A 686 8.33 19.17 3.85
N VAL A 687 8.10 17.97 4.36
CA VAL A 687 7.20 17.68 5.47
C VAL A 687 7.98 17.03 6.59
N GLU A 688 7.74 17.47 7.82
CA GLU A 688 8.28 16.81 9.01
C GLU A 688 7.71 15.40 9.15
N ALA A 689 8.57 14.43 9.31
CA ALA A 689 8.25 13.01 9.42
C ALA A 689 8.96 12.38 10.63
N PRO A 690 8.52 12.67 11.87
CA PRO A 690 9.02 11.96 13.06
C PRO A 690 8.81 10.45 12.91
N VAL A 691 9.53 9.66 13.71
CA VAL A 691 9.57 8.18 13.56
C VAL A 691 8.21 7.50 13.78
N ASP A 692 7.27 8.16 14.41
CA ASP A 692 5.91 7.65 14.62
C ASP A 692 4.86 8.37 13.74
N PHE A 693 5.31 8.91 12.60
CA PHE A 693 4.47 9.67 11.68
C PHE A 693 4.78 9.39 10.22
N ILE A 694 3.81 8.92 9.48
CA ILE A 694 3.84 8.83 8.02
C ILE A 694 3.08 10.02 7.41
N PRO A 695 3.65 10.77 6.46
CA PRO A 695 2.92 11.79 5.73
C PRO A 695 1.73 11.20 4.96
N VAL A 696 0.52 11.43 5.49
CA VAL A 696 -0.74 11.04 4.85
C VAL A 696 -1.67 12.24 4.85
N TYR A 697 -2.20 12.56 3.67
CA TYR A 697 -3.10 13.69 3.46
C TYR A 697 -4.38 13.24 2.77
N ILE A 698 -5.48 13.86 3.14
CA ILE A 698 -6.81 13.57 2.62
C ILE A 698 -7.16 14.61 1.55
N LYS A 699 -7.68 14.17 0.43
CA LYS A 699 -8.12 15.02 -0.67
C LYS A 699 -9.29 15.92 -0.25
N ALA A 700 -9.34 17.12 -0.79
CA ALA A 700 -10.45 18.06 -0.57
C ALA A 700 -11.82 17.45 -0.91
N GLY A 701 -12.83 17.73 -0.06
CA GLY A 701 -14.20 17.29 -0.22
C GLY A 701 -14.45 15.81 0.10
N ALA A 702 -13.45 15.08 0.62
CA ALA A 702 -13.63 13.68 1.01
C ALA A 702 -14.60 13.56 2.20
N ALA A 703 -15.43 12.52 2.17
CA ALA A 703 -16.25 12.05 3.28
C ALA A 703 -15.98 10.56 3.49
N ILE A 704 -15.20 10.24 4.50
CA ILE A 704 -14.61 8.90 4.71
C ILE A 704 -15.23 8.28 5.96
N PRO A 705 -16.05 7.21 5.83
CA PRO A 705 -16.56 6.47 6.96
C PRO A 705 -15.45 5.77 7.75
N VAL A 706 -15.54 5.88 9.07
CA VAL A 706 -14.61 5.27 10.03
C VAL A 706 -15.34 4.80 11.28
N LYS A 707 -14.76 3.80 11.97
CA LYS A 707 -15.13 3.44 13.33
C LYS A 707 -14.16 4.05 14.32
N ILE A 708 -14.67 4.69 15.35
CA ILE A 708 -13.86 5.33 16.40
C ILE A 708 -14.37 4.94 17.79
N GLY A 709 -13.50 5.07 18.79
CA GLY A 709 -13.85 4.85 20.20
C GLY A 709 -14.53 6.07 20.84
N GLU A 710 -14.74 6.02 22.15
CA GLU A 710 -15.36 7.11 22.94
C GLU A 710 -14.61 8.43 22.88
N SER A 711 -13.29 8.39 22.69
CA SER A 711 -12.45 9.59 22.54
C SER A 711 -12.74 10.40 21.28
N LEU A 712 -13.48 9.85 20.32
CA LEU A 712 -13.71 10.40 18.98
C LEU A 712 -12.40 10.80 18.27
N LYS A 713 -11.30 10.11 18.58
CA LYS A 713 -9.97 10.29 17.99
C LYS A 713 -9.62 9.10 17.11
N LEU A 714 -8.93 9.38 16.01
CA LEU A 714 -8.27 8.35 15.22
C LEU A 714 -7.05 7.80 15.96
N ALA A 715 -6.68 6.57 15.64
CA ALA A 715 -5.52 5.88 16.21
C ALA A 715 -5.58 5.69 17.73
N ASP A 716 -6.73 5.88 18.33
CA ASP A 716 -6.96 5.66 19.76
C ASP A 716 -7.65 4.31 20.02
N SER A 717 -7.48 3.79 21.24
CA SER A 717 -7.99 2.46 21.60
C SER A 717 -9.52 2.38 21.49
N MET A 718 -9.99 1.34 20.83
CA MET A 718 -11.41 0.95 20.76
C MET A 718 -11.69 -0.31 21.59
N GLN A 719 -10.71 -0.73 22.42
CA GLN A 719 -10.85 -1.91 23.26
C GLN A 719 -11.90 -1.66 24.37
N ASP A 720 -12.80 -2.62 24.54
CA ASP A 720 -13.82 -2.64 25.60
C ASP A 720 -14.78 -1.44 25.60
N VAL A 721 -14.87 -0.70 24.49
CA VAL A 721 -15.80 0.41 24.31
C VAL A 721 -16.79 0.16 23.19
N ASP A 722 -17.95 0.78 23.27
CA ASP A 722 -18.89 0.88 22.16
C ASP A 722 -18.29 1.77 21.07
N THR A 723 -18.13 1.23 19.87
CA THR A 723 -17.65 2.00 18.73
C THR A 723 -18.71 2.96 18.20
N THR A 724 -18.23 4.06 17.62
CA THR A 724 -19.05 5.10 16.98
C THR A 724 -18.76 5.10 15.47
N GLU A 725 -19.80 5.02 14.66
CA GLU A 725 -19.71 5.24 13.22
C GLU A 725 -19.57 6.75 12.98
N ALA A 726 -18.50 7.15 12.32
CA ALA A 726 -18.19 8.57 12.08
C ALA A 726 -17.74 8.79 10.63
N LEU A 727 -17.69 10.05 10.22
CA LEU A 727 -17.09 10.50 8.97
C LEU A 727 -15.86 11.37 9.24
N ILE A 728 -14.76 11.08 8.58
CA ILE A 728 -13.71 12.09 8.39
C ILE A 728 -14.12 12.93 7.19
N VAL A 729 -14.15 14.24 7.34
CA VAL A 729 -14.56 15.16 6.29
C VAL A 729 -13.52 16.23 6.08
N THR A 730 -13.29 16.59 4.82
CA THR A 730 -12.44 17.70 4.40
C THR A 730 -13.24 18.75 3.66
N ILE A 731 -12.76 19.99 3.69
CA ILE A 731 -13.42 21.10 3.03
C ILE A 731 -13.28 20.92 1.50
N PRO A 732 -14.37 20.96 0.73
CA PRO A 732 -14.32 20.76 -0.72
C PRO A 732 -13.76 22.00 -1.45
N ASP A 733 -12.92 21.79 -2.47
CA ASP A 733 -12.55 22.81 -3.46
C ASP A 733 -13.68 22.97 -4.50
N GLU A 734 -14.28 21.85 -4.88
CA GLU A 734 -15.46 21.72 -5.78
C GLU A 734 -16.39 20.63 -5.24
N GLU A 735 -17.59 20.51 -5.82
CA GLU A 735 -18.51 19.43 -5.43
C GLU A 735 -17.86 18.06 -5.63
N ARG A 736 -17.94 17.22 -4.58
CA ARG A 736 -17.39 15.87 -4.59
C ARG A 736 -18.36 14.86 -4.02
N GLU A 737 -18.52 13.77 -4.75
CA GLU A 737 -19.23 12.57 -4.33
C GLU A 737 -18.24 11.53 -3.77
N SER A 738 -18.54 10.97 -2.61
CA SER A 738 -17.83 9.87 -1.98
C SER A 738 -18.76 8.68 -1.82
N GLN A 739 -18.43 7.56 -2.43
CA GLN A 739 -19.19 6.31 -2.35
C GLN A 739 -18.64 5.41 -1.26
N PHE A 740 -19.53 4.82 -0.48
CA PHE A 740 -19.20 3.89 0.59
C PHE A 740 -20.04 2.62 0.48
N TRP A 741 -19.41 1.52 0.09
CA TRP A 741 -20.01 0.20 0.00
C TRP A 741 -19.94 -0.49 1.38
N LYS A 742 -21.09 -0.73 2.01
CA LYS A 742 -21.21 -1.51 3.26
C LYS A 742 -21.04 -3.00 3.02
N ASP A 743 -21.56 -3.44 1.90
CA ASP A 743 -21.52 -4.78 1.33
C ASP A 743 -21.65 -4.69 -0.20
N GLU A 744 -21.66 -5.81 -0.90
CA GLU A 744 -21.71 -5.86 -2.37
C GLU A 744 -22.97 -5.24 -2.98
N ASP A 745 -24.06 -5.15 -2.22
CA ASP A 745 -25.37 -4.68 -2.67
C ASP A 745 -25.73 -3.28 -2.16
N THR A 746 -25.09 -2.83 -1.07
CA THR A 746 -25.48 -1.60 -0.35
C THR A 746 -24.40 -0.54 -0.45
N CYS A 747 -24.69 0.57 -1.13
CA CYS A 747 -23.81 1.73 -1.25
C CYS A 747 -24.46 2.98 -0.64
N VAL A 748 -23.74 3.68 0.19
CA VAL A 748 -24.08 5.00 0.72
C VAL A 748 -23.28 6.05 -0.01
N THR A 749 -23.92 7.10 -0.49
CA THR A 749 -23.25 8.22 -1.15
C THR A 749 -23.27 9.44 -0.25
N TYR A 750 -22.11 10.08 -0.09
CA TYR A 750 -21.97 11.38 0.58
C TYR A 750 -21.54 12.41 -0.46
N THR A 751 -22.21 13.58 -0.48
CA THR A 751 -21.86 14.68 -1.38
C THR A 751 -21.42 15.89 -0.57
N SER A 752 -20.19 16.35 -0.78
CA SER A 752 -19.65 17.57 -0.16
C SER A 752 -19.70 18.72 -1.16
N THR A 753 -20.33 19.83 -0.80
CA THR A 753 -20.56 20.97 -1.72
C THR A 753 -20.30 22.29 -1.02
N ARG A 754 -19.60 23.21 -1.65
CA ARG A 754 -19.45 24.60 -1.20
C ARG A 754 -20.81 25.31 -1.30
N VAL A 755 -21.25 25.90 -0.20
CA VAL A 755 -22.41 26.79 -0.15
C VAL A 755 -22.02 28.22 -0.47
N ASP A 756 -20.92 28.68 0.16
CA ASP A 756 -20.25 29.97 -0.07
C ASP A 756 -18.78 29.89 0.36
N ASP A 757 -18.07 31.02 0.38
CA ASP A 757 -16.64 31.07 0.74
C ASP A 757 -16.36 30.61 2.19
N SER A 758 -17.36 30.71 3.06
CA SER A 758 -17.25 30.43 4.50
C SER A 758 -18.06 29.23 4.95
N THR A 759 -18.84 28.59 4.07
CA THR A 759 -19.75 27.50 4.45
C THR A 759 -19.72 26.39 3.40
N PHE A 760 -19.73 25.16 3.85
CA PHE A 760 -19.97 23.99 3.00
C PHE A 760 -20.99 23.04 3.61
N ALA A 761 -21.57 22.21 2.77
CA ALA A 761 -22.57 21.21 3.16
C ALA A 761 -22.11 19.80 2.84
N ILE A 762 -22.56 18.86 3.65
CA ILE A 762 -22.41 17.41 3.43
C ILE A 762 -23.84 16.86 3.35
N ASN A 763 -24.15 16.20 2.26
CA ASN A 763 -25.43 15.50 2.08
C ASN A 763 -25.18 13.99 2.20
N ALA A 764 -26.01 13.30 2.98
CA ALA A 764 -25.96 11.86 3.15
C ALA A 764 -27.07 11.17 2.36
N GLY A 765 -26.72 10.12 1.62
CA GLY A 765 -27.63 9.21 0.95
C GLY A 765 -28.36 8.26 1.91
N GLU A 766 -29.24 7.43 1.35
CA GLU A 766 -29.93 6.39 2.13
C GLU A 766 -28.93 5.39 2.74
N GLY A 767 -29.23 4.91 3.94
CA GLY A 767 -28.40 3.93 4.65
C GLY A 767 -27.21 4.53 5.39
N ASN A 768 -27.18 5.86 5.60
CA ASN A 768 -26.18 6.50 6.45
C ASN A 768 -26.20 5.96 7.90
N ASP A 769 -25.03 5.60 8.43
CA ASP A 769 -24.87 5.14 9.81
C ASP A 769 -24.07 6.13 10.69
N ALA A 770 -23.46 7.15 10.09
CA ALA A 770 -22.60 8.07 10.81
C ALA A 770 -23.41 8.93 11.80
N ILE A 771 -22.97 8.94 13.05
CA ILE A 771 -23.53 9.76 14.11
C ILE A 771 -22.57 10.86 14.59
N ALA A 772 -21.38 10.90 14.02
CA ALA A 772 -20.36 11.91 14.30
C ALA A 772 -19.58 12.29 13.04
N VAL A 773 -18.98 13.49 13.05
CA VAL A 773 -18.11 13.98 11.97
C VAL A 773 -16.82 14.53 12.59
N ILE A 774 -15.68 14.17 11.97
CA ILE A 774 -14.36 14.74 12.25
C ILE A 774 -13.98 15.64 11.08
N LEU A 775 -14.19 16.93 11.21
CA LEU A 775 -13.75 17.90 10.22
C LEU A 775 -12.25 18.16 10.35
N LYS A 776 -11.53 18.07 9.24
CA LYS A 776 -10.12 18.41 9.12
C LYS A 776 -9.93 19.80 8.51
N GLY A 777 -8.96 20.53 8.97
CA GLY A 777 -8.47 21.76 8.34
C GLY A 777 -9.18 23.05 8.73
N SER A 778 -10.15 23.03 9.62
CA SER A 778 -10.78 24.27 10.12
C SER A 778 -11.45 24.08 11.47
N ALA A 779 -11.43 25.15 12.26
CA ALA A 779 -12.40 25.31 13.34
C ALA A 779 -13.77 25.68 12.74
N SER A 780 -14.85 25.16 13.33
CA SER A 780 -16.20 25.57 12.95
C SER A 780 -16.73 26.66 13.89
N TYR A 781 -17.38 27.68 13.32
CA TYR A 781 -18.11 28.68 14.09
C TYR A 781 -19.62 28.44 14.13
N GLY A 782 -20.11 27.48 13.38
CA GLY A 782 -21.52 27.10 13.39
C GLY A 782 -21.73 25.80 12.62
N VAL A 783 -22.59 24.96 13.18
CA VAL A 783 -23.02 23.71 12.54
C VAL A 783 -24.52 23.65 12.58
N THR A 784 -25.15 23.31 11.46
CA THR A 784 -26.57 22.98 11.40
C THR A 784 -26.75 21.58 10.86
N VAL A 785 -27.72 20.85 11.40
CA VAL A 785 -28.12 19.52 10.94
C VAL A 785 -29.58 19.59 10.56
N ASP A 786 -29.90 19.32 9.29
CA ASP A 786 -31.26 19.43 8.72
C ASP A 786 -31.94 20.77 9.08
N GLY A 787 -31.18 21.87 8.99
CA GLY A 787 -31.61 23.22 9.32
C GLY A 787 -31.69 23.52 10.82
N THR A 788 -31.38 22.57 11.71
CA THR A 788 -31.34 22.77 13.16
C THR A 788 -29.92 23.07 13.62
N LYS A 789 -29.71 24.20 14.27
CA LYS A 789 -28.39 24.60 14.76
C LYS A 789 -27.97 23.71 15.94
N LEU A 790 -26.79 23.18 15.86
CA LEU A 790 -26.14 22.47 16.97
C LEU A 790 -25.50 23.45 17.96
N GLU A 791 -25.46 23.06 19.24
CA GLU A 791 -24.80 23.81 20.29
C GLU A 791 -23.27 23.64 20.19
N ARG A 792 -22.53 24.73 20.42
CA ARG A 792 -21.06 24.64 20.56
C ARG A 792 -20.74 24.11 21.97
N LEU A 793 -20.01 23.05 22.03
CA LEU A 793 -19.53 22.46 23.28
C LEU A 793 -18.14 23.02 23.59
N TYR A 794 -17.88 23.20 24.87
CA TYR A 794 -16.60 23.74 25.37
C TYR A 794 -15.70 22.64 25.93
N SER A 795 -16.17 21.41 25.97
CA SER A 795 -15.39 20.22 26.24
C SER A 795 -15.72 19.17 25.20
N GLN A 796 -14.79 18.27 24.99
CA GLN A 796 -15.01 17.16 24.05
C GLN A 796 -16.25 16.36 24.50
N PRO A 797 -17.20 16.05 23.58
CA PRO A 797 -18.36 15.24 23.94
C PRO A 797 -17.89 13.85 24.36
N ILE A 798 -18.32 13.43 25.58
CA ILE A 798 -17.89 12.17 26.19
C ILE A 798 -18.91 11.07 25.95
N SER A 799 -20.12 11.38 25.51
CA SER A 799 -21.21 10.42 25.36
C SER A 799 -21.85 10.48 23.98
N LYS A 800 -22.25 9.32 23.46
CA LYS A 800 -23.04 9.18 22.22
C LYS A 800 -24.33 10.01 22.19
N GLY A 801 -24.83 10.45 23.34
CA GLY A 801 -26.12 11.17 23.45
C GLY A 801 -26.03 12.69 23.51
N GLN A 802 -24.82 13.27 23.56
CA GLN A 802 -24.68 14.73 23.65
C GLN A 802 -24.47 15.33 22.25
N ALA A 803 -25.53 15.76 21.59
CA ALA A 803 -25.45 16.44 20.31
C ALA A 803 -24.81 17.83 20.47
N GLY A 804 -23.86 18.17 19.59
CA GLY A 804 -23.14 19.43 19.60
C GLY A 804 -21.83 19.34 18.80
N TYR A 805 -21.09 20.44 18.72
CA TYR A 805 -19.78 20.44 18.09
C TYR A 805 -18.71 21.04 18.98
N TYR A 806 -17.52 20.51 18.91
CA TYR A 806 -16.36 20.89 19.68
C TYR A 806 -15.17 21.15 18.76
N CYS A 807 -14.55 22.33 18.87
CA CYS A 807 -13.33 22.66 18.15
C CYS A 807 -12.12 22.28 18.99
N ARG A 808 -11.30 21.37 18.51
CA ARG A 808 -9.99 21.07 19.09
C ARG A 808 -9.00 22.16 18.73
N ASP A 809 -8.05 22.36 19.61
CA ASP A 809 -7.03 23.39 19.46
C ASP A 809 -6.05 23.12 18.28
N ASN A 810 -6.03 21.92 17.71
CA ASN A 810 -5.26 21.55 16.52
C ASN A 810 -5.98 21.81 15.17
N GLY A 811 -7.02 22.65 15.16
CA GLY A 811 -7.77 22.95 13.93
C GLY A 811 -8.70 21.84 13.45
N GLN A 812 -9.08 20.91 14.31
CA GLN A 812 -10.10 19.90 14.03
C GLN A 812 -11.40 20.22 14.75
N THR A 813 -12.52 20.02 14.07
CA THR A 813 -13.84 20.12 14.67
C THR A 813 -14.48 18.74 14.77
N ILE A 814 -14.91 18.37 15.98
CA ILE A 814 -15.70 17.16 16.23
C ILE A 814 -17.17 17.57 16.29
N ILE A 815 -18.00 16.96 15.47
CA ILE A 815 -19.44 17.18 15.46
C ILE A 815 -20.09 15.88 15.90
N ASN A 816 -20.77 15.89 17.02
CA ASN A 816 -21.56 14.76 17.49
C ASN A 816 -23.05 15.07 17.19
N ILE A 817 -23.65 14.29 16.31
CA ILE A 817 -25.03 14.47 15.87
C ILE A 817 -25.97 13.71 16.81
N GLY A 818 -25.50 12.58 17.34
CA GLY A 818 -26.25 11.75 18.29
C GLY A 818 -27.24 10.77 17.64
N ASN A 819 -27.53 10.89 16.34
CA ASN A 819 -28.35 9.96 15.57
C ASN A 819 -27.86 9.91 14.12
N ASN A 820 -28.33 8.94 13.34
CA ASN A 820 -27.95 8.72 11.94
C ASN A 820 -29.07 9.08 10.92
N ASP A 821 -30.16 9.71 11.37
CA ASP A 821 -31.30 10.04 10.50
C ASP A 821 -31.10 11.31 9.67
N TRP A 822 -29.97 12.01 9.87
CA TRP A 822 -29.67 13.27 9.22
C TRP A 822 -29.45 13.11 7.70
N LYS A 823 -29.85 14.17 6.98
CA LYS A 823 -29.71 14.26 5.51
C LYS A 823 -28.67 15.28 5.07
N GLN A 824 -28.52 16.35 5.82
CA GLN A 824 -27.59 17.43 5.51
C GLN A 824 -26.94 17.99 6.77
N ILE A 825 -25.66 18.24 6.66
CA ILE A 825 -24.89 19.02 7.66
C ILE A 825 -24.30 20.23 6.94
N GLU A 826 -24.59 21.44 7.43
CA GLU A 826 -23.91 22.66 6.99
C GLU A 826 -22.90 23.10 8.05
N ILE A 827 -21.67 23.42 7.62
CA ILE A 827 -20.56 23.77 8.48
C ILE A 827 -20.03 25.16 8.10
N SER A 828 -20.13 26.11 9.01
CA SER A 828 -19.51 27.43 8.87
C SER A 828 -18.05 27.37 9.31
N LEU A 829 -17.16 27.81 8.43
CA LEU A 829 -15.72 27.74 8.60
C LEU A 829 -15.14 28.98 9.26
N GLY A 830 -14.04 28.79 9.98
CA GLY A 830 -13.26 29.84 10.56
C GLY A 830 -11.77 29.61 10.42
N GLU A 831 -11.00 30.69 10.42
CA GLU A 831 -9.55 30.55 10.44
C GLU A 831 -9.08 30.12 11.85
N PHE A 832 -8.28 29.07 11.87
CA PHE A 832 -7.52 28.65 13.04
C PHE A 832 -6.04 28.57 12.63
N LYS A 833 -5.18 29.26 13.36
CA LYS A 833 -3.76 29.28 13.07
C LYS A 833 -2.97 29.06 14.35
N LEU A 834 -2.22 27.96 14.37
CA LEU A 834 -1.20 27.75 15.38
C LEU A 834 0.06 28.55 15.01
N GLU A 835 0.61 29.28 15.95
CA GLU A 835 1.88 29.98 15.78
C GLU A 835 2.98 29.30 16.60
N ASN A 836 4.19 29.26 16.02
CA ASN A 836 5.36 28.86 16.79
C ASN A 836 5.74 29.98 17.78
N LEU A 837 5.42 29.75 19.02
CA LEU A 837 5.62 30.69 20.13
C LEU A 837 7.09 30.88 20.52
N MET A 838 7.99 29.99 20.01
CA MET A 838 9.41 30.01 20.34
C MET A 838 10.18 31.10 19.59
N LYS A 839 9.68 31.60 18.46
CA LYS A 839 10.36 32.65 17.65
C LYS A 839 10.81 33.88 18.43
N ASP A 840 10.04 34.27 19.45
CA ASP A 840 10.30 35.42 20.30
C ASP A 840 10.70 35.01 21.72
N ALA A 841 11.00 33.76 21.96
CA ALA A 841 11.40 33.27 23.29
C ALA A 841 12.82 33.71 23.65
N THR A 842 13.09 33.83 24.93
CA THR A 842 14.43 34.05 25.49
C THR A 842 14.96 32.77 26.14
N VAL A 843 16.25 32.59 26.15
CA VAL A 843 16.93 31.39 26.62
C VAL A 843 17.82 31.68 27.80
N ASN A 844 17.97 30.73 28.73
CA ASN A 844 18.89 30.87 29.86
C ASN A 844 20.38 30.72 29.51
N ASN A 845 20.69 30.29 28.27
CA ASN A 845 22.04 30.18 27.73
C ASN A 845 22.04 30.68 26.30
N GLU A 846 22.84 31.69 25.95
CA GLU A 846 22.89 32.33 24.63
C GLU A 846 23.09 31.33 23.47
N LYS A 847 23.77 30.21 23.71
CA LYS A 847 23.97 29.19 22.69
C LYS A 847 22.70 28.43 22.34
N LEU A 848 21.70 28.38 23.23
CA LEU A 848 20.41 27.77 22.95
C LEU A 848 19.58 28.55 21.92
N GLN A 849 19.97 29.80 21.59
CA GLN A 849 19.26 30.58 20.58
C GLN A 849 19.24 29.90 19.21
N THR A 850 20.25 29.06 18.90
CA THR A 850 20.30 28.26 17.68
C THR A 850 19.27 27.13 17.64
N THR A 851 18.58 26.86 18.74
CA THR A 851 17.51 25.83 18.80
C THR A 851 16.11 26.40 18.68
N ILE A 852 15.98 27.72 18.41
CA ILE A 852 14.70 28.40 18.22
C ILE A 852 14.75 29.43 17.08
N ASP A 853 15.76 29.33 16.20
CA ASP A 853 15.98 30.29 15.09
C ASP A 853 15.26 29.90 13.80
N GLY A 854 14.69 28.70 13.74
CA GLY A 854 13.98 28.16 12.58
C GLY A 854 14.90 27.70 11.47
N ASP A 855 16.21 27.57 11.73
CA ASP A 855 17.21 27.09 10.79
C ASP A 855 17.68 25.67 11.16
N TYR A 856 17.27 24.68 10.42
CA TYR A 856 17.63 23.27 10.63
C TYR A 856 19.10 22.94 10.33
N GLU A 857 19.87 23.88 9.80
CA GLU A 857 21.32 23.70 9.62
C GLU A 857 22.11 24.13 10.87
N THR A 858 21.49 24.87 11.78
CA THR A 858 22.07 25.22 13.07
C THR A 858 21.83 24.10 14.08
N ILE A 859 22.79 23.88 14.98
CA ILE A 859 22.72 22.79 15.97
C ILE A 859 23.26 23.24 17.33
N TYR A 860 22.77 22.62 18.40
CA TYR A 860 23.28 22.76 19.74
C TYR A 860 23.73 21.42 20.31
N ALA A 861 25.04 21.27 20.54
CA ALA A 861 25.61 20.07 21.17
C ALA A 861 25.63 20.21 22.69
N ILE A 862 24.91 19.32 23.38
CA ILE A 862 24.80 19.34 24.84
C ILE A 862 26.04 18.68 25.47
N SER A 863 27.03 19.49 25.87
CA SER A 863 28.27 18.98 26.48
C SER A 863 28.01 18.34 27.86
N THR A 864 28.98 17.61 28.41
CA THR A 864 28.89 16.98 29.73
C THR A 864 28.61 17.95 30.88
N LYS A 865 29.03 19.21 30.74
CA LYS A 865 28.75 20.24 31.75
C LYS A 865 27.36 20.85 31.55
N GLU A 866 26.86 20.81 30.32
CA GLU A 866 25.58 21.36 29.94
C GLU A 866 24.42 20.35 30.16
N SER A 867 24.72 19.04 30.17
CA SER A 867 23.70 18.00 30.50
C SER A 867 23.32 18.03 32.01
N GLU A 868 24.13 18.66 32.86
CA GLU A 868 23.81 18.89 34.26
C GLU A 868 23.01 20.21 34.48
N GLN A 869 22.74 20.97 33.42
CA GLN A 869 22.02 22.23 33.47
C GLN A 869 20.68 22.10 32.78
N ASP A 870 19.66 22.71 33.40
CA ASP A 870 18.34 22.84 32.78
C ASP A 870 18.42 23.75 31.55
N LEU A 871 17.89 23.29 30.38
CA LEU A 871 17.73 24.10 29.18
C LEU A 871 16.37 24.79 29.26
N ILE A 872 16.37 26.09 29.57
CA ILE A 872 15.14 26.84 29.85
C ILE A 872 14.88 27.85 28.74
N TYR A 873 13.65 27.81 28.24
CA TYR A 873 13.09 28.74 27.29
C TYR A 873 11.97 29.54 27.96
N GLU A 874 12.01 30.87 27.87
CA GLU A 874 11.01 31.75 28.37
C GLU A 874 10.21 32.38 27.23
N LEU A 875 8.94 32.02 27.07
CA LEU A 875 8.06 32.58 26.05
C LEU A 875 7.85 34.09 26.31
N LYS A 876 7.60 34.86 25.25
CA LYS A 876 7.37 36.30 25.30
C LYS A 876 6.27 36.71 26.30
N LYS A 877 5.18 35.93 26.33
CA LYS A 877 4.06 36.05 27.27
C LYS A 877 3.61 34.69 27.75
N ALA A 878 2.99 34.63 28.91
CA ALA A 878 2.32 33.39 29.32
C ALA A 878 1.11 33.17 28.41
N THR A 879 0.98 32.00 27.84
CA THR A 879 -0.03 31.66 26.83
C THR A 879 -0.40 30.17 26.88
N ALA A 880 -1.46 29.78 26.22
CA ALA A 880 -1.76 28.35 26.01
C ALA A 880 -0.73 27.73 25.06
N VAL A 881 -0.22 26.57 25.45
CA VAL A 881 0.67 25.75 24.64
C VAL A 881 0.01 24.38 24.42
N GLU A 882 -0.20 24.02 23.19
CA GLU A 882 -0.86 22.78 22.82
C GLU A 882 0.13 21.69 22.54
N THR A 883 1.13 22.01 21.70
CA THR A 883 2.13 21.05 21.26
C THR A 883 3.52 21.60 21.46
N ILE A 884 4.44 20.76 21.95
CA ILE A 884 5.88 21.05 22.00
C ILE A 884 6.56 20.03 21.10
N LYS A 885 7.48 20.49 20.25
CA LYS A 885 8.34 19.65 19.45
C LYS A 885 9.79 19.79 19.89
N VAL A 886 10.43 18.67 20.19
CA VAL A 886 11.87 18.59 20.51
C VAL A 886 12.54 17.84 19.37
N LYS A 887 13.45 18.49 18.65
CA LYS A 887 14.02 17.95 17.40
C LYS A 887 15.50 17.61 17.60
N TRP A 888 15.79 16.32 17.66
CA TRP A 888 17.12 15.77 17.80
C TRP A 888 17.74 15.44 16.42
N THR A 889 19.06 15.49 16.33
CA THR A 889 19.79 14.89 15.20
C THR A 889 19.78 13.36 15.34
N SER A 890 20.50 12.66 14.45
CA SER A 890 20.80 11.23 14.63
C SER A 890 21.63 10.95 15.90
N VAL A 891 22.16 11.99 16.55
CA VAL A 891 22.91 11.95 17.82
C VAL A 891 22.04 12.57 18.90
N TYR A 892 21.32 11.78 19.63
CA TYR A 892 20.23 12.19 20.51
C TYR A 892 20.45 11.85 21.99
N ALA A 893 19.61 12.38 22.86
CA ALA A 893 19.58 12.00 24.27
C ALA A 893 18.88 10.66 24.48
N GLU A 894 19.46 9.75 25.24
CA GLU A 894 18.88 8.45 25.58
C GLU A 894 17.69 8.61 26.55
N LYS A 895 17.82 9.56 27.50
CA LYS A 895 16.74 9.95 28.37
C LYS A 895 16.72 11.45 28.54
N TYR A 896 15.56 12.01 28.71
CA TYR A 896 15.37 13.42 29.03
C TYR A 896 13.91 13.68 29.46
N LYS A 897 13.72 14.82 30.11
CA LYS A 897 12.39 15.27 30.51
C LYS A 897 12.08 16.62 29.92
N VAL A 898 10.78 16.84 29.66
CA VAL A 898 10.27 18.17 29.31
C VAL A 898 9.24 18.60 30.37
N SER A 899 9.41 19.79 30.88
CA SER A 899 8.51 20.38 31.88
C SER A 899 8.11 21.80 31.47
N ILE A 900 6.92 22.21 31.89
CA ILE A 900 6.36 23.52 31.63
C ILE A 900 6.06 24.23 32.95
N SER A 901 6.06 25.57 32.93
CA SER A 901 5.74 26.39 34.12
C SER A 901 5.15 27.73 33.76
N SER A 902 4.28 28.25 34.61
CA SER A 902 3.77 29.61 34.48
C SER A 902 4.61 30.67 35.20
N ASP A 903 5.45 30.26 36.17
CA ASP A 903 6.19 31.16 37.05
C ASP A 903 7.69 30.88 37.17
N GLY A 904 8.18 29.83 36.50
CA GLY A 904 9.57 29.40 36.51
C GLY A 904 10.02 28.69 37.79
N ASN A 905 9.12 28.47 38.73
CA ASN A 905 9.40 27.83 40.02
C ASN A 905 8.63 26.50 40.18
N ASN A 906 7.37 26.52 39.80
CA ASN A 906 6.49 25.35 39.88
C ASN A 906 6.42 24.69 38.49
N TRP A 907 6.97 23.49 38.38
CA TRP A 907 7.11 22.76 37.11
C TRP A 907 6.15 21.60 37.03
N LYS A 908 5.47 21.47 35.89
CA LYS A 908 4.65 20.31 35.51
C LYS A 908 5.42 19.53 34.42
N GLU A 909 5.76 18.28 34.67
CA GLU A 909 6.35 17.39 33.70
C GLU A 909 5.29 17.03 32.65
N VAL A 910 5.63 17.21 31.36
CA VAL A 910 4.78 16.86 30.22
C VAL A 910 5.39 15.73 29.39
N LEU A 911 6.67 15.44 29.57
CA LEU A 911 7.35 14.28 29.01
C LEU A 911 8.40 13.76 29.99
N ASN A 912 8.42 12.42 30.15
CA ASN A 912 9.53 11.67 30.73
C ASN A 912 9.95 10.61 29.73
N GLU A 913 10.99 10.88 28.94
CA GLU A 913 11.51 9.94 27.93
C GLU A 913 12.60 9.07 28.55
N GLU A 914 12.33 7.75 28.63
CA GLU A 914 13.25 6.76 29.20
C GLU A 914 14.02 5.97 28.14
N GLU A 915 13.54 5.99 26.90
CA GLU A 915 14.15 5.32 25.75
C GLU A 915 14.05 6.25 24.52
N GLY A 916 14.85 7.34 24.54
CA GLY A 916 14.84 8.33 23.47
C GLY A 916 15.39 7.78 22.16
N TYR A 917 14.93 8.34 21.06
CA TYR A 917 15.43 8.10 19.70
C TYR A 917 15.59 9.43 18.96
N GLY A 918 16.35 9.45 17.88
CA GLY A 918 16.59 10.64 17.09
C GLY A 918 15.35 11.13 16.36
N GLY A 919 15.43 12.33 15.81
CA GLY A 919 14.34 12.94 15.05
C GLY A 919 13.43 13.84 15.89
N ILE A 920 12.17 13.94 15.51
CA ILE A 920 11.21 14.88 16.07
C ILE A 920 10.36 14.19 17.12
N LYS A 921 10.41 14.67 18.36
CA LYS A 921 9.50 14.25 19.41
C LYS A 921 8.38 15.26 19.53
N VAL A 922 7.16 14.82 19.27
CA VAL A 922 5.94 15.60 19.43
C VAL A 922 5.35 15.32 20.82
N ILE A 923 5.02 16.35 21.55
CA ILE A 923 4.50 16.30 22.93
C ILE A 923 3.19 17.07 22.95
N ASP A 924 2.08 16.39 23.23
CA ASP A 924 0.79 17.02 23.50
C ASP A 924 0.85 17.65 24.88
N ALA A 925 1.07 18.96 24.94
CA ALA A 925 1.22 19.69 26.19
C ALA A 925 -0.13 20.06 26.81
N GLU A 926 -1.13 20.41 25.98
CA GLU A 926 -2.50 20.78 26.34
C GLU A 926 -2.54 21.61 27.66
N ALA A 927 -1.75 22.68 27.70
CA ALA A 927 -1.54 23.41 28.92
C ALA A 927 -1.80 24.91 28.75
N GLU A 928 -2.54 25.47 29.68
CA GLU A 928 -2.81 26.90 29.73
C GLU A 928 -1.75 27.66 30.54
N ASN A 929 -1.58 28.94 30.22
CA ASN A 929 -0.76 29.88 31.00
C ASN A 929 0.73 29.44 31.14
N VAL A 930 1.30 28.88 30.07
CA VAL A 930 2.71 28.47 30.02
C VAL A 930 3.57 29.71 29.73
N LYS A 931 4.54 29.96 30.58
CA LYS A 931 5.55 31.01 30.40
C LYS A 931 6.94 30.43 30.16
N TYR A 932 7.21 29.25 30.66
CA TYR A 932 8.52 28.60 30.61
C TYR A 932 8.39 27.17 30.14
N ILE A 933 9.32 26.74 29.28
CA ILE A 933 9.53 25.36 28.83
C ILE A 933 10.94 24.96 29.24
N LYS A 934 11.11 23.77 29.80
CA LYS A 934 12.38 23.27 30.28
C LYS A 934 12.66 21.86 29.76
N ILE A 935 13.84 21.67 29.20
CA ILE A 935 14.40 20.33 28.92
C ILE A 935 15.47 20.06 29.95
N HIS A 936 15.35 18.95 30.69
CA HIS A 936 16.24 18.62 31.80
C HIS A 936 16.44 17.12 31.94
N ASP A 937 17.31 16.72 32.90
CA ASP A 937 17.68 15.33 33.19
C ASP A 937 18.18 14.59 31.91
N VAL A 938 18.98 15.32 31.10
CA VAL A 938 19.45 14.80 29.82
C VAL A 938 20.55 13.75 30.04
N GLU A 939 20.19 12.48 29.85
CA GLU A 939 21.16 11.36 29.87
C GLU A 939 21.58 11.00 28.45
N ARG A 940 22.86 10.66 28.31
CA ARG A 940 23.47 10.32 27.03
C ARG A 940 24.03 8.92 27.03
N LYS A 941 24.04 8.29 25.87
CA LYS A 941 24.76 7.05 25.65
C LYS A 941 26.25 7.28 25.82
N THR A 942 26.97 6.36 26.47
CA THR A 942 28.39 6.50 26.77
C THR A 942 29.20 6.86 25.50
N GLY A 943 29.93 7.99 25.56
CA GLY A 943 30.78 8.47 24.47
C GLY A 943 30.07 9.31 23.38
N ILE A 944 28.74 9.56 23.51
CA ILE A 944 27.95 10.35 22.56
C ILE A 944 27.58 11.70 23.20
N ILE A 945 27.67 12.77 22.45
CA ILE A 945 27.20 14.11 22.85
C ILE A 945 25.87 14.36 22.13
N PRO A 946 24.73 14.44 22.84
CA PRO A 946 23.44 14.69 22.20
C PRO A 946 23.44 16.05 21.49
N VAL A 947 22.81 16.09 20.32
CA VAL A 947 22.73 17.27 19.46
C VAL A 947 21.29 17.61 19.15
N LEU A 948 20.88 18.80 19.54
CA LEU A 948 19.54 19.34 19.34
C LEU A 948 19.53 20.25 18.11
N TYR A 949 18.55 20.11 17.25
CA TYR A 949 18.29 21.02 16.12
C TYR A 949 17.46 22.21 16.58
N GLU A 950 16.24 21.89 17.03
CA GLU A 950 15.22 22.88 17.21
C GLU A 950 14.28 22.48 18.36
N VAL A 951 13.73 23.48 19.05
CA VAL A 951 12.62 23.34 20.00
C VAL A 951 11.52 24.30 19.57
N GLU A 952 10.33 23.77 19.33
CA GLU A 952 9.18 24.55 18.93
C GLU A 952 8.05 24.35 19.94
N ALA A 953 7.22 25.35 20.11
CA ALA A 953 6.01 25.27 20.89
C ALA A 953 4.89 25.99 20.14
N TYR A 954 3.77 25.34 19.99
CA TYR A 954 2.64 25.83 19.22
C TYR A 954 1.46 26.12 20.11
N GLY A 955 0.77 27.23 19.84
CA GLY A 955 -0.44 27.65 20.50
C GLY A 955 -1.23 28.61 19.62
N ALA A 956 -2.47 28.94 20.04
CA ALA A 956 -3.34 29.83 19.29
C ALA A 956 -2.81 31.27 19.27
N ALA A 957 -2.84 31.87 18.07
CA ALA A 957 -2.33 33.23 17.83
C ALA A 957 -3.17 34.34 18.46
N ASP A 958 -4.46 34.14 18.75
CA ASP A 958 -5.42 35.17 19.09
C ASP A 958 -5.73 35.34 20.56
N GLU A 959 -5.71 36.60 21.02
CA GLU A 959 -6.15 37.00 22.39
C GLU A 959 -7.64 36.74 22.65
N GLU A 960 -8.47 36.58 21.63
CA GLU A 960 -9.90 36.24 21.81
C GLU A 960 -10.12 34.81 22.30
N HIS A 961 -9.21 33.88 22.04
CA HIS A 961 -9.30 32.51 22.55
C HIS A 961 -9.04 32.44 24.07
N VAL A 962 -8.15 33.30 24.59
CA VAL A 962 -7.87 33.37 26.02
C VAL A 962 -9.06 33.96 26.81
N SER A 963 -9.83 34.86 26.18
CA SER A 963 -11.06 35.36 26.79
C SER A 963 -12.23 34.36 26.72
N GLY A 964 -12.25 33.54 25.67
CA GLY A 964 -13.17 32.39 25.50
C GLY A 964 -12.97 31.35 26.62
N ASN A 965 -11.73 31.04 26.96
CA ASN A 965 -11.41 30.05 27.98
C ASN A 965 -11.88 30.43 29.38
N LEU A 966 -11.83 31.71 29.74
CA LEU A 966 -12.37 32.16 31.04
C LEU A 966 -13.91 32.14 31.07
N VAL A 967 -14.55 32.48 29.95
CA VAL A 967 -16.01 32.35 29.79
C VAL A 967 -16.38 30.87 29.77
N GLN A 968 -15.59 30.05 29.09
CA GLN A 968 -15.74 28.62 28.99
C GLN A 968 -15.61 27.90 30.32
N GLN A 969 -14.62 28.24 31.12
CA GLN A 969 -14.48 27.73 32.47
C GLN A 969 -15.65 28.18 33.39
N LEU A 970 -16.17 29.37 33.18
CA LEU A 970 -17.35 29.86 33.90
C LEU A 970 -18.62 29.14 33.44
N GLU A 971 -18.74 28.83 32.15
CA GLU A 971 -19.90 28.12 31.60
C GLU A 971 -19.87 26.63 31.95
N ASN A 972 -18.71 25.97 31.91
CA ASN A 972 -18.55 24.60 32.39
C ASN A 972 -18.82 24.53 33.92
N PHE A 973 -18.32 25.51 34.67
CA PHE A 973 -18.61 25.62 36.08
C PHE A 973 -20.11 25.85 36.36
N LEU A 974 -20.79 26.70 35.59
CA LEU A 974 -22.22 26.92 35.70
C LEU A 974 -23.03 25.70 35.29
N TRP A 975 -22.56 24.93 34.33
CA TRP A 975 -23.16 23.67 33.89
C TRP A 975 -23.07 22.60 34.99
N ASP A 976 -21.88 22.39 35.57
CA ASP A 976 -21.67 21.48 36.71
C ASP A 976 -22.51 21.89 37.94
N VAL A 977 -22.74 23.19 38.09
CA VAL A 977 -23.60 23.75 39.14
C VAL A 977 -25.08 23.48 38.93
N LEU A 978 -25.53 23.56 37.67
CA LEU A 978 -26.95 23.42 37.34
C LEU A 978 -27.40 21.96 37.25
N HIS A 979 -26.46 21.04 37.00
CA HIS A 979 -26.77 19.61 36.75
C HIS A 979 -26.11 18.66 37.74
N GLY A 980 -25.35 19.13 38.71
CA GLY A 980 -24.68 18.35 39.77
C GLY A 980 -25.47 18.24 41.09
N ASP A 981 -25.14 17.23 41.89
CA ASP A 981 -25.79 16.86 43.13
C ASP A 981 -25.91 18.02 44.17
N LEU A 982 -27.08 18.14 44.78
CA LEU A 982 -27.52 19.22 45.67
C LEU A 982 -26.66 19.50 46.92
N GLU A 983 -25.74 18.61 47.31
CA GLU A 983 -24.89 18.86 48.51
C GLU A 983 -23.73 19.85 48.28
N LYS A 984 -23.37 20.16 47.04
CA LYS A 984 -22.35 21.18 46.69
C LYS A 984 -22.91 22.60 46.55
N SER A 985 -24.21 22.75 46.58
CA SER A 985 -24.92 24.01 46.29
C SER A 985 -24.58 25.21 47.21
N TYR A 986 -24.24 24.97 48.47
CA TYR A 986 -23.92 26.06 49.41
C TYR A 986 -22.56 26.71 49.18
N VAL A 987 -21.54 25.93 48.82
CA VAL A 987 -20.20 26.47 48.50
C VAL A 987 -20.26 27.26 47.20
N ILE A 988 -21.09 26.85 46.30
CA ILE A 988 -21.30 27.40 44.97
C ILE A 988 -22.03 28.76 45.02
N ILE A 989 -23.03 28.90 45.87
CA ILE A 989 -23.73 30.19 46.09
C ILE A 989 -22.77 31.24 46.64
N ILE A 990 -21.88 30.89 47.56
CA ILE A 990 -20.87 31.80 48.14
C ILE A 990 -19.85 32.22 47.09
N PHE A 991 -19.41 31.29 46.23
CA PHE A 991 -18.47 31.57 45.13
C PHE A 991 -19.12 32.42 44.03
N SER A 992 -20.39 32.18 43.69
CA SER A 992 -21.15 32.97 42.71
C SER A 992 -21.36 34.41 43.19
N ILE A 993 -21.59 34.64 44.50
CA ILE A 993 -21.68 35.98 45.09
C ILE A 993 -20.30 36.67 45.02
N ALA A 994 -19.20 35.94 45.23
CA ALA A 994 -17.84 36.50 45.17
C ALA A 994 -17.48 36.91 43.74
N VAL A 995 -17.78 36.05 42.73
CA VAL A 995 -17.56 36.32 41.30
C VAL A 995 -18.42 37.49 40.80
N LEU A 996 -19.70 37.57 41.24
CA LEU A 996 -20.58 38.71 40.92
C LEU A 996 -20.04 40.01 41.50
N THR A 997 -19.47 39.96 42.72
CA THR A 997 -18.86 41.11 43.38
C THR A 997 -17.59 41.57 42.66
N ILE A 998 -16.79 40.64 42.15
CA ILE A 998 -15.58 40.94 41.33
C ILE A 998 -15.99 41.53 39.98
N ALA A 999 -17.00 40.98 39.32
CA ALA A 999 -17.48 41.46 38.02
C ALA A 999 -18.10 42.87 38.14
N VAL A 1000 -18.88 43.13 39.18
CA VAL A 1000 -19.41 44.47 39.46
C VAL A 1000 -18.28 45.46 39.80
N SER A 1001 -17.26 45.02 40.53
CA SER A 1001 -16.07 45.82 40.81
C SER A 1001 -15.27 46.15 39.55
N ALA A 1002 -15.12 45.21 38.63
CA ALA A 1002 -14.46 45.42 37.35
C ALA A 1002 -15.24 46.39 36.45
N ILE A 1003 -16.55 46.27 36.39
CA ILE A 1003 -17.42 47.20 35.64
C ILE A 1003 -17.32 48.62 36.26
N VAL A 1004 -17.31 48.75 37.60
CA VAL A 1004 -17.13 50.03 38.24
C VAL A 1004 -15.75 50.65 37.93
N ILE A 1005 -14.70 49.83 37.88
CA ILE A 1005 -13.36 50.29 37.50
C ILE A 1005 -13.32 50.78 36.04
N VAL A 1006 -13.96 50.05 35.11
CA VAL A 1006 -14.06 50.44 33.69
C VAL A 1006 -14.87 51.74 33.54
N VAL A 1007 -15.96 51.89 34.25
CA VAL A 1007 -16.78 53.12 34.27
C VAL A 1007 -16.02 54.29 34.87
N LEU A 1008 -15.26 54.07 35.92
CA LEU A 1008 -14.41 55.11 36.55
C LEU A 1008 -13.22 55.47 35.61
N ARG A 1009 -12.64 54.53 34.92
CA ARG A 1009 -11.60 54.81 33.89
C ARG A 1009 -12.16 55.60 32.69
N LYS A 1010 -13.36 55.25 32.20
CA LYS A 1010 -14.05 56.02 31.15
C LYS A 1010 -14.41 57.42 31.60
N LYS A 1011 -14.87 57.60 32.86
CA LYS A 1011 -15.10 58.96 33.46
C LYS A 1011 -13.81 59.76 33.61
N LYS A 1012 -12.66 59.10 33.89
CA LYS A 1012 -11.35 59.74 33.96
C LYS A 1012 -10.81 60.15 32.60
N GLN A 1013 -11.02 59.32 31.56
CA GLN A 1013 -10.68 59.65 30.18
C GLN A 1013 -11.52 60.79 29.64
N ASN A 1014 -12.83 60.80 29.88
CA ASN A 1014 -13.71 61.90 29.47
C ASN A 1014 -13.39 63.19 30.20
N LYS A 1015 -12.88 63.16 31.44
CA LYS A 1015 -12.42 64.33 32.18
C LYS A 1015 -11.08 64.87 31.66
N MET A 1016 -10.22 63.99 31.11
CA MET A 1016 -8.95 64.40 30.46
C MET A 1016 -9.14 64.94 29.02
N HIS A 1017 -10.26 64.62 28.35
CA HIS A 1017 -10.60 65.25 27.06
C HIS A 1017 -11.23 66.65 27.25
N ALA A 1018 -11.98 66.87 28.37
CA ALA A 1018 -12.57 68.15 28.65
C ALA A 1018 -11.58 69.22 29.16
N THR A 1019 -10.38 68.83 29.60
CA THR A 1019 -9.31 69.77 30.02
C THR A 1019 -8.26 70.01 28.94
N LYS A 1020 -8.50 69.60 27.69
CA LYS A 1020 -7.69 69.91 26.48
C LYS A 1020 -8.40 70.90 25.55
N GLU A 1021 -9.60 71.33 25.83
CA GLU A 1021 -10.34 72.34 25.06
C GLU A 1021 -10.55 73.68 25.82
N GLU A 1022 -9.82 73.94 26.99
CA GLU A 1022 -9.57 75.24 27.56
C GLU A 1022 -8.06 75.54 27.31
#